data_195c02010fa6ccc8b8e290d4ca569402
#
_entry.id   195c02010fa6ccc8b8e290d4ca569402
#
_cell.length_a   1.000
_cell.length_b   1.000
_cell.length_c   1.000
_cell.angle_alpha   90.00
_cell.angle_beta   90.00
_cell.angle_gamma   90.00
#
_symmetry.space_group_name_H-M   'P 1'
#
loop_
_entity.id
_entity.type
_entity.pdbx_description
1 polymer ?
#
loop_
_entity_poly.entity_id
_entity_poly.type
_entity_poly.pdbx_seq_one_letter_code
_entity_poly.pdbx_strand_id
1 'polypeptide(L)'
;MKNLLFLARVVVVSFIVSLRLYAQPYPTTSYQLDEEGKTIVKWLGSEAELNLSSDPAFSAIETIGSKAFANCRDLKTIILPEKTTNIEGGAFSDCDELAEITWSNALVSIGEDAFFACKRLKKIDLKSVQNIGNTAFSGCVALEEIFIPKTLEELGYSAFYNCRSIKAFKVDKENEYFASYLEVLFDKNLSYLLAYPRAKVGSEYVVPPTVTVIAGRAFDNCTQLQTLTLSPRLSMIGKNALFKCKGLKKISIRSSIIPELQGDAPLNGIDLENCYLFVPEEAINAYREDEVWKNFIHIEALPAVTGIPEDSYLLDETGKTLLRWLGGETEIDMAADTRLSQVETIAAEAFTVRGDHHTANTVLERLKTSPQLRKIESVGLWCIALQEIELSEGLEELETCAFSGGMFVKTLKLPASLKRVAGVPFFNFYDLESIELAAGSQVFTLISDMLVEKATNRLIFTPQHRNRFTINVPKGVQIIGQDAFSDNNFICNVMIPEGVTTLESTCFLGCDQLARVDLPTSLTKIDFRAFARSSALDTVIVRATTPPTLVIGDGGQTPFDRIGDEAVLWVPQAALDSYRNNETWSELFTEIRPLEDLFLQVVQPTNQSENIILKEHVLTVQAEGNIVVYNSAGIILSRAKGTLSIQLPQQGGVYLLSINGRATKILDK
;
A
#
# COMPACT_ATOMS: atom_id res chain seq x y z
N MET A 1 -34.90 50.55 -34.87
CA MET A 1 -33.61 51.03 -35.40
C MET A 1 -32.44 50.91 -34.40
N LYS A 2 -32.61 51.09 -33.10
CA LYS A 2 -31.48 50.93 -32.14
C LYS A 2 -30.97 49.50 -31.95
N ASN A 3 -31.82 48.49 -32.13
CA ASN A 3 -31.42 47.09 -32.00
C ASN A 3 -30.73 46.52 -33.24
N LEU A 4 -30.95 47.09 -34.44
CA LEU A 4 -30.24 46.70 -35.64
C LEU A 4 -28.80 47.21 -35.69
N LEU A 5 -28.52 48.37 -35.08
CA LEU A 5 -27.16 48.92 -34.97
C LEU A 5 -26.30 48.18 -33.95
N PHE A 6 -26.93 47.56 -32.90
CA PHE A 6 -26.23 46.77 -31.92
C PHE A 6 -25.83 45.40 -32.48
N LEU A 7 -26.74 44.73 -33.25
CA LEU A 7 -26.42 43.50 -33.93
C LEU A 7 -25.34 43.70 -35.01
N ALA A 8 -25.41 44.81 -35.76
CA ALA A 8 -24.39 45.11 -36.76
C ALA A 8 -22.99 45.34 -36.15
N ARG A 9 -22.92 45.98 -34.93
CA ARG A 9 -21.66 46.16 -34.20
C ARG A 9 -21.13 44.86 -33.62
N VAL A 10 -22.00 43.98 -33.09
CA VAL A 10 -21.57 42.65 -32.57
C VAL A 10 -21.11 41.74 -33.70
N VAL A 11 -21.78 41.74 -34.85
CA VAL A 11 -21.39 40.96 -36.03
C VAL A 11 -20.08 41.48 -36.65
N VAL A 12 -19.88 42.81 -36.72
CA VAL A 12 -18.63 43.40 -37.20
C VAL A 12 -17.48 43.18 -36.23
N VAL A 13 -17.70 43.22 -34.90
CA VAL A 13 -16.68 42.89 -33.92
C VAL A 13 -16.38 41.38 -33.94
N SER A 14 -17.40 40.50 -34.08
CA SER A 14 -17.20 39.07 -34.28
C SER A 14 -16.48 38.74 -35.61
N PHE A 15 -16.78 39.51 -36.69
CA PHE A 15 -16.09 39.29 -37.98
C PHE A 15 -14.66 39.86 -37.98
N ILE A 16 -14.39 40.93 -37.26
CA ILE A 16 -13.02 41.45 -37.09
C ILE A 16 -12.23 40.57 -36.12
N VAL A 17 -12.84 39.92 -35.13
CA VAL A 17 -12.21 38.93 -34.25
C VAL A 17 -12.00 37.59 -35.00
N SER A 18 -12.91 37.21 -35.92
CA SER A 18 -12.72 36.01 -36.76
C SER A 18 -11.75 36.19 -37.95
N LEU A 19 -11.51 37.44 -38.41
CA LEU A 19 -10.51 37.76 -39.45
C LEU A 19 -9.08 37.92 -38.90
N ARG A 20 -8.88 37.93 -37.57
CA ARG A 20 -7.55 37.81 -36.95
C ARG A 20 -7.06 36.37 -36.76
N LEU A 21 -7.78 35.36 -37.24
CA LEU A 21 -7.46 33.93 -37.06
C LEU A 21 -6.62 33.32 -38.20
N TYR A 22 -6.21 34.09 -39.21
CA TYR A 22 -5.11 33.72 -40.09
C TYR A 22 -3.92 34.62 -39.71
N ALA A 23 -3.15 34.21 -38.71
CA ALA A 23 -1.86 34.83 -38.47
C ALA A 23 -1.05 34.76 -39.76
N GLN A 24 -0.52 35.90 -40.21
CA GLN A 24 0.42 35.91 -41.33
C GLN A 24 1.65 35.11 -40.89
N PRO A 25 2.21 34.24 -41.76
CA PRO A 25 3.41 33.51 -41.41
C PRO A 25 4.50 34.46 -40.95
N TYR A 26 5.22 34.04 -39.88
CA TYR A 26 6.36 34.84 -39.41
C TYR A 26 7.43 34.90 -40.51
N PRO A 27 8.05 36.08 -40.73
CA PRO A 27 9.14 36.20 -41.69
C PRO A 27 10.25 35.19 -41.39
N THR A 28 10.77 34.52 -42.40
CA THR A 28 11.87 33.55 -42.24
C THR A 28 13.15 34.17 -41.68
N THR A 29 13.25 35.51 -41.66
CA THR A 29 14.31 36.28 -41.00
C THR A 29 14.13 36.39 -39.48
N SER A 30 12.94 36.07 -38.95
CA SER A 30 12.60 36.16 -37.54
C SER A 30 12.97 34.91 -36.73
N TYR A 31 13.37 33.82 -37.39
CA TYR A 31 13.72 32.56 -36.71
C TYR A 31 14.76 31.74 -37.46
N GLN A 32 15.37 30.82 -36.76
CA GLN A 32 16.27 29.80 -37.30
C GLN A 32 15.78 28.42 -36.85
N LEU A 33 15.67 27.51 -37.82
CA LEU A 33 15.40 26.09 -37.58
C LEU A 33 16.68 25.29 -37.80
N ASP A 34 16.70 24.07 -37.23
CA ASP A 34 17.71 23.07 -37.59
C ASP A 34 17.53 22.56 -39.03
N GLU A 35 18.44 21.72 -39.49
CA GLU A 35 18.43 21.19 -40.86
C GLU A 35 17.19 20.30 -41.13
N GLU A 36 16.64 19.68 -40.10
CA GLU A 36 15.45 18.82 -40.19
C GLU A 36 14.13 19.60 -40.10
N GLY A 37 14.16 20.86 -39.71
CA GLY A 37 12.98 21.69 -39.48
C GLY A 37 12.16 21.28 -38.25
N LYS A 38 12.78 20.58 -37.30
CA LYS A 38 12.13 20.07 -36.08
C LYS A 38 12.48 20.84 -34.82
N THR A 39 13.53 21.65 -34.85
CA THR A 39 14.00 22.44 -33.71
C THR A 39 14.00 23.92 -34.03
N ILE A 40 13.38 24.75 -33.16
CA ILE A 40 13.60 26.18 -33.19
C ILE A 40 14.96 26.46 -32.53
N VAL A 41 15.96 26.75 -33.33
CA VAL A 41 17.33 26.98 -32.84
C VAL A 41 17.47 28.40 -32.28
N LYS A 42 16.82 29.40 -32.91
CA LYS A 42 16.89 30.79 -32.48
C LYS A 42 15.68 31.60 -32.91
N TRP A 43 15.14 32.41 -32.05
CA TRP A 43 14.20 33.48 -32.34
C TRP A 43 14.95 34.80 -32.47
N LEU A 44 14.70 35.51 -33.53
CA LEU A 44 15.37 36.77 -33.90
C LEU A 44 14.37 37.95 -33.96
N GLY A 45 13.08 37.66 -33.85
CA GLY A 45 12.01 38.65 -33.84
C GLY A 45 11.89 39.40 -32.49
N SER A 46 11.05 40.42 -32.46
CA SER A 46 10.78 41.27 -31.27
C SER A 46 9.30 41.32 -30.90
N GLU A 47 8.53 40.35 -31.39
CA GLU A 47 7.09 40.27 -31.12
C GLU A 47 6.82 40.03 -29.62
N ALA A 48 5.87 40.80 -29.10
CA ALA A 48 5.42 40.63 -27.74
C ALA A 48 4.45 39.44 -27.53
N GLU A 49 3.81 38.99 -28.60
CA GLU A 49 2.85 37.89 -28.60
C GLU A 49 3.17 36.94 -29.75
N LEU A 50 3.37 35.68 -29.45
CA LEU A 50 3.71 34.66 -30.46
C LEU A 50 2.67 33.54 -30.47
N ASN A 51 2.15 33.21 -31.65
CA ASN A 51 1.32 32.03 -31.84
C ASN A 51 2.00 31.11 -32.83
N LEU A 52 2.93 30.27 -32.36
CA LEU A 52 3.68 29.36 -33.22
C LEU A 52 2.83 28.19 -33.74
N SER A 53 1.78 27.80 -32.99
CA SER A 53 0.91 26.69 -33.40
C SER A 53 0.06 27.02 -34.67
N SER A 54 -0.18 28.29 -34.96
CA SER A 54 -0.97 28.72 -36.11
C SER A 54 -0.15 28.90 -37.41
N ASP A 55 1.18 28.91 -37.33
CA ASP A 55 2.04 29.05 -38.50
C ASP A 55 2.50 27.67 -39.00
N PRO A 56 2.20 27.31 -40.26
CA PRO A 56 2.61 26.01 -40.81
C PRO A 56 4.10 25.73 -40.76
N ALA A 57 4.95 26.76 -40.72
CA ALA A 57 6.40 26.62 -40.63
C ALA A 57 6.83 25.88 -39.33
N PHE A 58 6.01 25.94 -38.27
CA PHE A 58 6.31 25.30 -36.98
C PHE A 58 5.50 24.03 -36.75
N SER A 59 4.75 23.53 -37.73
CA SER A 59 3.89 22.32 -37.56
C SER A 59 4.65 21.01 -37.33
N ALA A 60 5.94 20.99 -37.65
CA ALA A 60 6.84 19.84 -37.44
C ALA A 60 7.75 19.99 -36.23
N ILE A 61 7.66 21.10 -35.49
CA ILE A 61 8.55 21.37 -34.37
C ILE A 61 8.26 20.44 -33.21
N GLU A 62 9.30 19.74 -32.80
CA GLU A 62 9.34 18.83 -31.65
C GLU A 62 10.16 19.42 -30.49
N THR A 63 11.08 20.35 -30.80
CA THR A 63 12.02 20.90 -29.79
C THR A 63 12.10 22.43 -29.87
N ILE A 64 12.03 23.07 -28.69
CA ILE A 64 12.50 24.45 -28.52
C ILE A 64 13.96 24.35 -28.03
N GLY A 65 14.87 24.73 -28.92
CA GLY A 65 16.30 24.52 -28.74
C GLY A 65 16.92 25.35 -27.62
N SER A 66 18.13 25.00 -27.26
CA SER A 66 18.88 25.66 -26.18
C SER A 66 19.01 27.17 -26.46
N LYS A 67 18.55 27.97 -25.46
CA LYS A 67 18.56 29.44 -25.52
C LYS A 67 17.83 30.04 -26.75
N ALA A 68 16.87 29.30 -27.37
CA ALA A 68 16.17 29.74 -28.58
C ALA A 68 15.48 31.09 -28.42
N PHE A 69 14.81 31.35 -27.28
CA PHE A 69 14.15 32.61 -26.93
C PHE A 69 14.85 33.35 -25.79
N ALA A 70 16.08 32.98 -25.42
CA ALA A 70 16.78 33.63 -24.30
C ALA A 70 16.92 35.13 -24.53
N ASN A 71 16.61 35.93 -23.47
CA ASN A 71 16.57 37.40 -23.48
C ASN A 71 15.52 38.04 -24.42
N CYS A 72 14.45 37.32 -24.79
CA CYS A 72 13.30 37.93 -25.44
C CYS A 72 12.48 38.73 -24.40
N ARG A 73 13.01 39.89 -23.97
CA ARG A 73 12.50 40.64 -22.81
C ARG A 73 11.12 41.26 -23.03
N ASP A 74 10.73 41.48 -24.31
CA ASP A 74 9.44 42.06 -24.68
C ASP A 74 8.36 40.99 -24.87
N LEU A 75 8.74 39.69 -24.93
CA LEU A 75 7.81 38.57 -25.12
C LEU A 75 6.90 38.43 -23.90
N LYS A 76 5.59 38.56 -24.07
CA LYS A 76 4.55 38.48 -23.02
C LYS A 76 3.79 37.18 -23.04
N THR A 77 3.47 36.71 -24.26
CA THR A 77 2.69 35.47 -24.44
C THR A 77 3.26 34.63 -25.56
N ILE A 78 3.22 33.33 -25.41
CA ILE A 78 3.61 32.38 -26.46
C ILE A 78 2.66 31.18 -26.45
N ILE A 79 2.25 30.74 -27.67
CA ILE A 79 1.57 29.47 -27.90
C ILE A 79 2.59 28.56 -28.59
N LEU A 80 2.97 27.49 -27.89
CA LEU A 80 3.95 26.52 -28.40
C LEU A 80 3.34 25.66 -29.53
N PRO A 81 4.16 25.16 -30.48
CA PRO A 81 3.71 24.17 -31.46
C PRO A 81 3.14 22.91 -30.80
N GLU A 82 2.09 22.32 -31.38
CA GLU A 82 1.35 21.21 -30.77
C GLU A 82 2.21 19.94 -30.54
N LYS A 83 3.24 19.74 -31.40
CA LYS A 83 4.13 18.57 -31.31
C LYS A 83 5.35 18.78 -30.42
N THR A 84 5.48 19.92 -29.76
CA THR A 84 6.65 20.19 -28.91
C THR A 84 6.70 19.22 -27.77
N THR A 85 7.72 18.38 -27.73
CA THR A 85 8.03 17.39 -26.69
C THR A 85 9.12 17.87 -25.74
N ASN A 86 10.04 18.73 -26.22
CA ASN A 86 11.19 19.15 -25.45
C ASN A 86 11.36 20.68 -25.47
N ILE A 87 11.68 21.23 -24.29
CA ILE A 87 12.19 22.59 -24.12
C ILE A 87 13.57 22.47 -23.53
N GLU A 88 14.59 22.83 -24.30
CA GLU A 88 15.99 22.65 -23.90
C GLU A 88 16.51 23.73 -22.95
N GLY A 89 17.76 23.55 -22.51
CA GLY A 89 18.40 24.41 -21.50
C GLY A 89 18.41 25.89 -21.87
N GLY A 90 17.94 26.73 -20.94
CA GLY A 90 17.88 28.19 -21.09
C GLY A 90 16.96 28.70 -22.19
N ALA A 91 16.09 27.85 -22.77
CA ALA A 91 15.28 28.18 -23.96
C ALA A 91 14.54 29.51 -23.84
N PHE A 92 13.99 29.85 -22.67
CA PHE A 92 13.30 31.10 -22.37
C PHE A 92 13.97 31.89 -21.23
N SER A 93 15.26 31.66 -20.96
CA SER A 93 15.98 32.37 -19.90
C SER A 93 15.92 33.86 -20.10
N ASP A 94 15.70 34.62 -19.00
CA ASP A 94 15.61 36.07 -18.96
C ASP A 94 14.53 36.69 -19.87
N CYS A 95 13.41 35.96 -20.11
CA CYS A 95 12.21 36.51 -20.72
C CYS A 95 11.39 37.24 -19.63
N ASP A 96 11.84 38.45 -19.25
CA ASP A 96 11.35 39.20 -18.07
C ASP A 96 9.83 39.46 -18.09
N GLU A 97 9.24 39.72 -19.28
CA GLU A 97 7.82 40.04 -19.46
C GLU A 97 6.95 38.81 -19.77
N LEU A 98 7.52 37.61 -19.94
CA LEU A 98 6.76 36.40 -20.27
C LEU A 98 5.83 36.04 -19.12
N ALA A 99 4.54 36.23 -19.35
CA ALA A 99 3.48 36.05 -18.34
C ALA A 99 2.64 34.80 -18.57
N GLU A 100 2.42 34.43 -19.84
CA GLU A 100 1.53 33.33 -20.22
C GLU A 100 2.14 32.46 -21.31
N ILE A 101 2.00 31.16 -21.13
CA ILE A 101 2.44 30.14 -22.10
C ILE A 101 1.26 29.19 -22.32
N THR A 102 0.88 28.99 -23.60
CA THR A 102 0.05 27.84 -23.96
C THR A 102 0.96 26.67 -24.26
N TRP A 103 0.95 25.69 -23.40
CA TRP A 103 1.82 24.54 -23.40
C TRP A 103 1.37 23.48 -24.42
N SER A 104 2.32 22.76 -25.02
CA SER A 104 2.01 21.56 -25.79
C SER A 104 1.53 20.42 -24.87
N ASN A 105 0.47 19.72 -25.27
CA ASN A 105 0.04 18.51 -24.57
C ASN A 105 1.01 17.32 -24.76
N ALA A 106 1.95 17.42 -25.69
CA ALA A 106 2.98 16.42 -25.95
C ALA A 106 4.28 16.67 -25.15
N LEU A 107 4.35 17.74 -24.33
CA LEU A 107 5.57 18.15 -23.67
C LEU A 107 6.01 17.11 -22.62
N VAL A 108 7.22 16.59 -22.78
CA VAL A 108 7.82 15.56 -21.92
C VAL A 108 8.93 16.12 -21.04
N SER A 109 9.77 17.03 -21.57
CA SER A 109 10.98 17.49 -20.88
C SER A 109 11.14 19.00 -20.91
N ILE A 110 11.56 19.55 -19.75
CA ILE A 110 11.94 20.95 -19.57
C ILE A 110 13.37 20.97 -19.04
N GLY A 111 14.30 21.55 -19.79
CA GLY A 111 15.73 21.54 -19.54
C GLY A 111 16.17 22.48 -18.41
N GLU A 112 17.46 22.39 -18.08
CA GLU A 112 18.15 23.27 -17.11
C GLU A 112 17.98 24.76 -17.49
N ASP A 113 17.68 25.63 -16.50
CA ASP A 113 17.47 27.07 -16.71
C ASP A 113 16.42 27.44 -17.77
N ALA A 114 15.58 26.52 -18.24
CA ALA A 114 14.69 26.75 -19.38
C ALA A 114 13.83 28.02 -19.26
N PHE A 115 13.37 28.35 -18.07
CA PHE A 115 12.60 29.55 -17.72
C PHE A 115 13.28 30.36 -16.63
N PHE A 116 14.59 30.30 -16.54
CA PHE A 116 15.34 31.09 -15.56
C PHE A 116 14.97 32.57 -15.66
N ALA A 117 14.63 33.20 -14.52
CA ALA A 117 14.27 34.61 -14.41
C ALA A 117 13.08 35.09 -15.28
N CYS A 118 12.13 34.21 -15.64
CA CYS A 118 10.84 34.64 -16.22
C CYS A 118 9.96 35.26 -15.12
N LYS A 119 10.21 36.55 -14.82
CA LYS A 119 9.70 37.21 -13.59
C LYS A 119 8.19 37.38 -13.54
N ARG A 120 7.51 37.39 -14.70
CA ARG A 120 6.06 37.57 -14.81
C ARG A 120 5.28 36.28 -15.02
N LEU A 121 5.94 35.16 -15.18
CA LEU A 121 5.30 33.85 -15.39
C LEU A 121 4.49 33.47 -14.14
N LYS A 122 3.16 33.40 -14.29
CA LYS A 122 2.23 33.19 -13.15
C LYS A 122 1.82 31.75 -12.96
N LYS A 123 1.76 30.99 -14.06
CA LYS A 123 1.28 29.61 -14.07
C LYS A 123 2.09 28.77 -15.04
N ILE A 124 2.24 27.51 -14.71
CA ILE A 124 2.83 26.48 -15.56
C ILE A 124 1.85 25.32 -15.69
N ASP A 125 1.80 24.68 -16.84
CA ASP A 125 1.01 23.47 -17.07
C ASP A 125 1.96 22.30 -17.38
N LEU A 126 2.07 21.39 -16.43
CA LEU A 126 3.01 20.27 -16.45
C LEU A 126 2.33 18.92 -16.75
N LYS A 127 1.09 18.90 -17.23
CA LYS A 127 0.24 17.69 -17.32
C LYS A 127 0.91 16.44 -17.89
N SER A 128 1.79 16.59 -18.87
CA SER A 128 2.46 15.49 -19.57
C SER A 128 3.97 15.42 -19.29
N VAL A 129 4.47 16.39 -18.51
CA VAL A 129 5.91 16.52 -18.23
C VAL A 129 6.37 15.38 -17.34
N GLN A 130 7.48 14.74 -17.73
CA GLN A 130 8.17 13.68 -16.99
C GLN A 130 9.44 14.20 -16.31
N ASN A 131 10.15 15.15 -16.95
CA ASN A 131 11.45 15.60 -16.46
C ASN A 131 11.52 17.14 -16.41
N ILE A 132 11.98 17.67 -15.28
CA ILE A 132 12.28 19.09 -15.08
C ILE A 132 13.75 19.21 -14.67
N GLY A 133 14.53 19.96 -15.43
CA GLY A 133 15.95 20.18 -15.20
C GLY A 133 16.27 21.08 -13.99
N ASN A 134 17.57 21.13 -13.65
CA ASN A 134 18.06 22.00 -12.59
C ASN A 134 17.69 23.46 -12.87
N THR A 135 17.29 24.20 -11.82
CA THR A 135 17.00 25.63 -11.88
C THR A 135 16.01 26.05 -12.99
N ALA A 136 15.23 25.09 -13.56
CA ALA A 136 14.39 25.31 -14.73
C ALA A 136 13.43 26.51 -14.62
N PHE A 137 12.86 26.76 -13.42
CA PHE A 137 11.99 27.90 -13.12
C PHE A 137 12.58 28.85 -12.07
N SER A 138 13.89 28.78 -11.86
CA SER A 138 14.57 29.62 -10.87
C SER A 138 14.32 31.11 -11.17
N GLY A 139 13.91 31.87 -10.15
CA GLY A 139 13.63 33.31 -10.31
C GLY A 139 12.28 33.67 -10.96
N CYS A 140 11.39 32.72 -11.21
CA CYS A 140 10.01 32.97 -11.63
C CYS A 140 9.19 33.49 -10.45
N VAL A 141 9.42 34.74 -10.08
CA VAL A 141 8.92 35.33 -8.82
C VAL A 141 7.40 35.51 -8.77
N ALA A 142 6.70 35.43 -9.91
CA ALA A 142 5.24 35.56 -9.98
C ALA A 142 4.48 34.22 -9.91
N LEU A 143 5.16 33.08 -9.91
CA LEU A 143 4.50 31.77 -9.75
C LEU A 143 3.86 31.67 -8.37
N GLU A 144 2.58 31.29 -8.30
CA GLU A 144 1.82 31.24 -7.05
C GLU A 144 1.53 29.83 -6.55
N GLU A 145 1.24 28.91 -7.45
CA GLU A 145 0.90 27.51 -7.14
C GLU A 145 1.50 26.59 -8.19
N ILE A 146 2.08 25.48 -7.73
CA ILE A 146 2.68 24.47 -8.58
C ILE A 146 1.90 23.16 -8.42
N PHE A 147 1.36 22.66 -9.53
CA PHE A 147 0.77 21.33 -9.59
C PHE A 147 1.77 20.35 -10.24
N ILE A 148 2.16 19.34 -9.49
CA ILE A 148 3.02 18.24 -9.93
C ILE A 148 2.12 17.09 -10.41
N PRO A 149 2.14 16.76 -11.72
CA PRO A 149 1.29 15.72 -12.28
C PRO A 149 1.78 14.32 -11.95
N LYS A 150 0.94 13.32 -12.17
CA LYS A 150 1.32 11.90 -12.01
C LYS A 150 2.46 11.45 -12.91
N THR A 151 2.68 12.15 -14.01
CA THR A 151 3.71 11.84 -15.02
C THR A 151 5.11 12.32 -14.64
N LEU A 152 5.26 13.25 -13.67
CA LEU A 152 6.57 13.77 -13.32
C LEU A 152 7.37 12.72 -12.55
N GLU A 153 8.54 12.35 -13.09
CA GLU A 153 9.47 11.36 -12.56
C GLU A 153 10.73 12.01 -11.98
N GLU A 154 11.23 13.07 -12.65
CA GLU A 154 12.47 13.74 -12.26
C GLU A 154 12.27 15.24 -12.04
N LEU A 155 12.75 15.74 -10.91
CA LEU A 155 12.77 17.16 -10.56
C LEU A 155 14.19 17.60 -10.22
N GLY A 156 14.74 18.46 -11.05
CA GLY A 156 16.08 18.96 -10.91
C GLY A 156 16.32 19.80 -9.65
N TYR A 157 17.57 19.81 -9.22
CA TYR A 157 17.99 20.60 -8.06
C TYR A 157 17.60 22.08 -8.22
N SER A 158 17.00 22.64 -7.17
CA SER A 158 16.59 24.06 -7.13
C SER A 158 15.66 24.49 -8.29
N ALA A 159 14.89 23.59 -8.90
CA ALA A 159 14.01 23.89 -10.03
C ALA A 159 13.12 25.13 -9.77
N PHE A 160 12.64 25.33 -8.56
CA PHE A 160 11.80 26.46 -8.14
C PHE A 160 12.53 27.45 -7.22
N TYR A 161 13.86 27.50 -7.30
CA TYR A 161 14.64 28.44 -6.48
C TYR A 161 14.23 29.89 -6.72
N ASN A 162 14.12 30.68 -5.64
CA ASN A 162 13.74 32.10 -5.69
C ASN A 162 12.37 32.42 -6.32
N CYS A 163 11.44 31.44 -6.38
CA CYS A 163 10.02 31.66 -6.73
C CYS A 163 9.27 32.18 -5.49
N ARG A 164 9.31 33.51 -5.29
CA ARG A 164 8.93 34.13 -4.01
C ARG A 164 7.43 34.14 -3.72
N SER A 165 6.59 33.95 -4.72
CA SER A 165 5.13 33.98 -4.60
C SER A 165 4.49 32.60 -4.45
N ILE A 166 5.27 31.51 -4.50
CA ILE A 166 4.72 30.18 -4.33
C ILE A 166 4.11 30.03 -2.93
N LYS A 167 2.81 29.74 -2.90
CA LYS A 167 2.00 29.52 -1.70
C LYS A 167 1.85 28.04 -1.38
N ALA A 168 1.80 27.20 -2.43
CA ALA A 168 1.53 25.77 -2.32
C ALA A 168 2.19 24.97 -3.43
N PHE A 169 2.66 23.76 -3.07
CA PHE A 169 2.90 22.67 -3.97
C PHE A 169 1.76 21.66 -3.81
N LYS A 170 1.13 21.27 -4.92
CA LYS A 170 0.12 20.23 -4.98
C LYS A 170 0.63 19.10 -5.85
N VAL A 171 0.53 17.88 -5.39
CA VAL A 171 0.99 16.69 -6.11
C VAL A 171 -0.20 15.79 -6.39
N ASP A 172 -0.29 15.28 -7.62
CA ASP A 172 -1.30 14.28 -7.98
C ASP A 172 -1.10 13.04 -7.09
N LYS A 173 -2.20 12.53 -6.51
CA LYS A 173 -2.16 11.36 -5.63
C LYS A 173 -1.58 10.10 -6.29
N GLU A 174 -1.72 10.01 -7.64
CA GLU A 174 -1.20 8.91 -8.46
C GLU A 174 0.28 9.11 -8.85
N ASN A 175 0.94 10.19 -8.44
CA ASN A 175 2.37 10.34 -8.66
C ASN A 175 3.15 9.33 -7.80
N GLU A 176 4.08 8.61 -8.42
CA GLU A 176 4.85 7.55 -7.76
C GLU A 176 6.16 8.04 -7.11
N TYR A 177 6.62 9.26 -7.44
CA TYR A 177 7.92 9.79 -7.03
C TYR A 177 7.84 10.91 -6.00
N PHE A 178 6.75 11.70 -6.04
CA PHE A 178 6.58 12.89 -5.22
C PHE A 178 5.28 12.86 -4.42
N ALA A 179 5.27 13.61 -3.34
CA ALA A 179 4.09 13.88 -2.52
C ALA A 179 4.06 15.34 -2.05
N SER A 180 2.88 15.86 -1.75
CA SER A 180 2.75 17.09 -0.99
C SER A 180 2.09 16.79 0.36
N TYR A 181 2.61 17.42 1.41
CA TYR A 181 2.03 17.38 2.75
C TYR A 181 2.03 18.78 3.33
N LEU A 182 0.86 19.27 3.77
CA LEU A 182 0.68 20.65 4.20
C LEU A 182 1.24 21.66 3.18
N GLU A 183 0.97 21.44 1.88
CA GLU A 183 1.41 22.28 0.74
C GLU A 183 2.93 22.32 0.50
N VAL A 184 3.73 21.56 1.24
CA VAL A 184 5.19 21.42 1.09
C VAL A 184 5.51 20.23 0.20
N LEU A 185 6.55 20.33 -0.63
CA LEU A 185 6.95 19.30 -1.58
C LEU A 185 7.96 18.34 -0.97
N PHE A 186 7.70 17.05 -1.15
CA PHE A 186 8.54 15.94 -0.69
C PHE A 186 8.75 14.88 -1.77
N ASP A 187 9.67 13.95 -1.51
CA ASP A 187 9.64 12.62 -2.14
C ASP A 187 8.37 11.85 -1.74
N LYS A 188 8.07 10.77 -2.44
CA LYS A 188 6.85 9.96 -2.22
C LYS A 188 6.68 9.50 -0.77
N ASN A 189 7.78 9.14 -0.11
CA ASN A 189 7.79 8.57 1.24
C ASN A 189 7.79 9.62 2.35
N LEU A 190 7.75 10.91 2.03
CA LEU A 190 7.93 12.02 2.97
C LEU A 190 9.24 11.91 3.77
N SER A 191 10.27 11.32 3.18
CA SER A 191 11.60 11.15 3.80
C SER A 191 12.57 12.26 3.42
N TYR A 192 12.31 12.91 2.29
CA TYR A 192 13.14 13.99 1.76
C TYR A 192 12.28 15.24 1.53
N LEU A 193 12.49 16.31 2.30
CA LEU A 193 11.83 17.60 2.10
C LEU A 193 12.52 18.36 0.96
N LEU A 194 11.84 18.50 -0.19
CA LEU A 194 12.41 19.07 -1.40
C LEU A 194 12.29 20.60 -1.49
N ALA A 195 11.11 21.15 -1.19
CA ALA A 195 10.88 22.59 -1.26
C ALA A 195 9.72 23.04 -0.34
N TYR A 196 9.99 24.07 0.45
CA TYR A 196 8.99 24.79 1.26
C TYR A 196 8.50 26.02 0.49
N PRO A 197 7.16 26.25 0.35
CA PRO A 197 6.62 27.40 -0.36
C PRO A 197 6.92 28.72 0.39
N ARG A 198 7.60 29.65 -0.27
CA ARG A 198 8.07 30.88 0.39
C ARG A 198 6.97 31.85 0.80
N ALA A 199 5.81 31.80 0.13
CA ALA A 199 4.64 32.59 0.45
C ALA A 199 3.56 31.79 1.17
N LYS A 200 3.91 30.62 1.74
CA LYS A 200 3.01 29.81 2.57
C LYS A 200 2.52 30.64 3.75
N VAL A 201 1.21 30.58 3.99
CA VAL A 201 0.56 31.26 5.11
C VAL A 201 0.93 30.54 6.42
N GLY A 202 1.21 31.32 7.46
CA GLY A 202 1.58 30.85 8.78
C GLY A 202 3.04 31.16 9.11
N SER A 203 3.32 31.23 10.40
CA SER A 203 4.66 31.53 10.93
C SER A 203 5.34 30.31 11.57
N GLU A 204 4.64 29.17 11.61
CA GLU A 204 5.11 27.95 12.25
C GLU A 204 5.05 26.79 11.26
N TYR A 205 6.05 25.92 11.33
CA TYR A 205 6.07 24.68 10.55
C TYR A 205 6.71 23.55 11.34
N VAL A 206 6.04 22.42 11.32
CA VAL A 206 6.53 21.15 11.88
C VAL A 206 6.88 20.24 10.71
N VAL A 207 8.16 19.91 10.59
CA VAL A 207 8.65 18.96 9.57
C VAL A 207 8.13 17.57 9.93
N PRO A 208 7.52 16.84 8.99
CA PRO A 208 7.04 15.49 9.24
C PRO A 208 8.09 14.60 9.90
N PRO A 209 7.71 13.76 10.86
CA PRO A 209 8.67 12.94 11.61
C PRO A 209 9.34 11.83 10.77
N THR A 210 8.84 11.59 9.55
CA THR A 210 9.46 10.71 8.56
C THR A 210 10.68 11.30 7.89
N VAL A 211 10.84 12.63 7.91
CA VAL A 211 11.90 13.32 7.17
C VAL A 211 13.27 13.02 7.77
N THR A 212 14.15 12.50 6.94
CA THR A 212 15.55 12.24 7.28
C THR A 212 16.51 13.26 6.66
N VAL A 213 16.09 13.89 5.57
CA VAL A 213 16.90 14.86 4.83
C VAL A 213 16.06 16.09 4.45
N ILE A 214 16.62 17.27 4.64
CA ILE A 214 16.13 18.53 4.08
C ILE A 214 17.02 18.92 2.91
N ALA A 215 16.42 19.06 1.72
CA ALA A 215 17.13 19.41 0.49
C ALA A 215 17.84 20.76 0.59
N GLY A 216 18.91 20.92 -0.18
CA GLY A 216 19.55 22.21 -0.31
C GLY A 216 18.58 23.30 -0.76
N ARG A 217 18.63 24.46 -0.13
CA ARG A 217 17.75 25.63 -0.38
C ARG A 217 16.25 25.40 -0.10
N ALA A 218 15.86 24.32 0.56
CA ALA A 218 14.45 23.99 0.76
C ALA A 218 13.65 25.10 1.49
N PHE A 219 14.22 25.74 2.49
CA PHE A 219 13.65 26.88 3.22
C PHE A 219 14.34 28.23 2.89
N ASP A 220 15.18 28.27 1.84
CA ASP A 220 15.94 29.50 1.54
C ASP A 220 15.04 30.73 1.46
N ASN A 221 15.40 31.78 2.22
CA ASN A 221 14.69 33.07 2.27
C ASN A 221 13.22 32.98 2.72
N CYS A 222 12.85 32.00 3.57
CA CYS A 222 11.52 31.90 4.21
C CYS A 222 11.42 32.88 5.38
N THR A 223 11.29 34.19 5.08
CA THR A 223 11.33 35.27 6.07
C THR A 223 10.10 35.37 6.96
N GLN A 224 8.98 34.73 6.60
CA GLN A 224 7.75 34.71 7.39
C GLN A 224 7.76 33.62 8.48
N LEU A 225 8.61 32.60 8.31
CA LEU A 225 8.72 31.48 9.24
C LEU A 225 9.42 31.93 10.53
N GLN A 226 8.73 31.80 11.68
CA GLN A 226 9.23 32.17 12.99
C GLN A 226 9.57 30.96 13.86
N THR A 227 8.80 29.86 13.72
CA THR A 227 9.02 28.62 14.47
C THR A 227 9.19 27.46 13.50
N LEU A 228 10.29 26.74 13.63
CA LEU A 228 10.58 25.54 12.85
C LEU A 228 10.87 24.37 13.80
N THR A 229 10.03 23.35 13.74
CA THR A 229 10.29 22.07 14.43
C THR A 229 10.81 21.07 13.42
N LEU A 230 12.01 20.56 13.64
CA LEU A 230 12.67 19.59 12.78
C LEU A 230 12.33 18.15 13.20
N SER A 231 12.41 17.24 12.23
CA SER A 231 12.12 15.82 12.44
C SER A 231 13.09 15.19 13.46
N PRO A 232 12.61 14.27 14.32
CA PRO A 232 13.46 13.50 15.23
C PRO A 232 14.42 12.54 14.50
N ARG A 233 14.16 12.27 13.22
CA ARG A 233 14.96 11.39 12.38
C ARG A 233 15.88 12.13 11.42
N LEU A 234 15.93 13.45 11.54
CA LEU A 234 16.71 14.28 10.64
C LEU A 234 18.22 13.96 10.79
N SER A 235 18.84 13.52 9.72
CA SER A 235 20.27 13.22 9.66
C SER A 235 21.07 14.29 8.91
N MET A 236 20.43 15.00 7.97
CA MET A 236 21.13 15.96 7.12
C MET A 236 20.26 17.17 6.75
N ILE A 237 20.87 18.34 6.79
CA ILE A 237 20.33 19.60 6.27
C ILE A 237 21.23 20.07 5.14
N GLY A 238 20.72 20.06 3.92
CA GLY A 238 21.45 20.35 2.70
C GLY A 238 21.96 21.80 2.61
N LYS A 239 22.85 22.05 1.67
CA LYS A 239 23.52 23.35 1.47
C LYS A 239 22.51 24.49 1.33
N ASN A 240 22.65 25.53 2.17
CA ASN A 240 21.80 26.73 2.19
C ASN A 240 20.31 26.45 2.47
N ALA A 241 19.96 25.31 3.06
CA ALA A 241 18.56 24.97 3.30
C ALA A 241 17.83 26.02 4.15
N LEU A 242 18.49 26.58 5.16
CA LEU A 242 17.97 27.62 6.06
C LEU A 242 18.52 29.03 5.75
N PHE A 243 19.12 29.24 4.56
CA PHE A 243 19.76 30.48 4.21
C PHE A 243 18.78 31.66 4.20
N LYS A 244 19.12 32.77 4.86
CA LYS A 244 18.32 33.99 4.97
C LYS A 244 16.91 33.81 5.60
N CYS A 245 16.70 32.80 6.44
CA CYS A 245 15.49 32.67 7.23
C CYS A 245 15.48 33.68 8.40
N LYS A 246 15.46 34.97 8.08
CA LYS A 246 15.59 36.09 9.04
C LYS A 246 14.47 36.18 10.07
N GLY A 247 13.33 35.54 9.80
CA GLY A 247 12.17 35.54 10.68
C GLY A 247 12.26 34.53 11.83
N LEU A 248 13.17 33.55 11.74
CA LEU A 248 13.25 32.46 12.72
C LEU A 248 13.64 32.99 14.11
N LYS A 249 12.79 32.66 15.08
CA LYS A 249 12.94 32.95 16.51
C LYS A 249 13.10 31.68 17.33
N LYS A 250 12.65 30.55 16.80
CA LYS A 250 12.66 29.26 17.48
C LYS A 250 12.93 28.15 16.49
N ILE A 251 13.94 27.34 16.78
CA ILE A 251 14.19 26.06 16.10
C ILE A 251 14.15 24.97 17.17
N SER A 252 13.34 23.93 16.93
CA SER A 252 13.29 22.75 17.81
C SER A 252 13.79 21.54 17.03
N ILE A 253 14.76 20.81 17.60
CA ILE A 253 15.31 19.58 17.03
C ILE A 253 15.06 18.46 18.04
N ARG A 254 14.25 17.48 17.67
CA ARG A 254 13.88 16.37 18.56
C ARG A 254 14.82 15.18 18.48
N SER A 255 15.77 15.21 17.56
CA SER A 255 16.83 14.19 17.44
C SER A 255 17.90 14.38 18.53
N SER A 256 18.28 13.31 19.21
CA SER A 256 19.49 13.28 20.05
C SER A 256 20.78 13.22 19.21
N ILE A 257 20.67 12.86 17.93
CA ILE A 257 21.78 12.87 16.97
C ILE A 257 21.77 14.23 16.27
N ILE A 258 22.91 14.93 16.28
CA ILE A 258 23.06 16.22 15.63
C ILE A 258 22.99 16.03 14.12
N PRO A 259 22.04 16.68 13.40
CA PRO A 259 21.99 16.59 11.96
C PRO A 259 23.17 17.31 11.32
N GLU A 260 23.76 16.67 10.30
CA GLU A 260 24.82 17.27 9.49
C GLU A 260 24.31 18.51 8.75
N LEU A 261 25.02 19.64 8.87
CA LEU A 261 24.74 20.86 8.12
C LEU A 261 25.71 21.01 6.95
N GLN A 262 25.22 20.97 5.72
CA GLN A 262 26.07 21.11 4.54
C GLN A 262 26.30 22.57 4.12
N GLY A 263 27.54 22.89 3.69
CA GLY A 263 27.95 24.17 3.14
C GLY A 263 28.75 25.04 4.11
N ASP A 264 29.31 26.12 3.59
CA ASP A 264 30.31 26.95 4.30
C ASP A 264 29.69 27.86 5.38
N ALA A 265 28.39 28.19 5.26
CA ALA A 265 27.70 29.07 6.19
C ALA A 265 26.19 28.69 6.25
N PRO A 266 25.88 27.49 6.76
CA PRO A 266 24.53 26.90 6.64
C PRO A 266 23.45 27.69 7.39
N LEU A 267 23.78 28.43 8.44
CA LEU A 267 22.88 29.25 9.25
C LEU A 267 22.91 30.76 8.88
N ASN A 268 23.56 31.13 7.79
CA ASN A 268 23.71 32.53 7.41
C ASN A 268 22.34 33.20 7.19
N GLY A 269 22.16 34.32 7.90
CA GLY A 269 20.97 35.15 7.87
C GLY A 269 19.88 34.76 8.88
N ILE A 270 20.13 33.77 9.74
CA ILE A 270 19.37 33.57 10.98
C ILE A 270 20.00 34.49 12.04
N ASP A 271 19.15 35.14 12.84
CA ASP A 271 19.56 35.92 13.99
C ASP A 271 19.89 34.98 15.17
N LEU A 272 21.10 34.48 15.22
CA LEU A 272 21.55 33.48 16.22
C LEU A 272 21.58 34.02 17.65
N GLU A 273 21.59 35.36 17.81
CA GLU A 273 21.55 36.02 19.13
C GLU A 273 20.11 35.96 19.73
N ASN A 274 19.07 36.03 18.88
CA ASN A 274 17.67 36.09 19.31
C ASN A 274 16.88 34.87 18.89
N CYS A 275 17.48 33.90 18.21
CA CYS A 275 16.85 32.63 17.87
C CYS A 275 17.17 31.56 18.90
N TYR A 276 16.15 30.96 19.51
CA TYR A 276 16.29 29.88 20.49
C TYR A 276 16.37 28.53 19.79
N LEU A 277 17.36 27.73 20.16
CA LEU A 277 17.49 26.34 19.75
C LEU A 277 17.07 25.42 20.89
N PHE A 278 15.99 24.65 20.69
CA PHE A 278 15.51 23.66 21.65
C PHE A 278 15.93 22.26 21.20
N VAL A 279 16.60 21.51 22.08
CA VAL A 279 17.10 20.15 21.80
C VAL A 279 16.77 19.23 22.99
N PRO A 280 16.85 17.89 22.82
CA PRO A 280 16.74 16.96 23.95
C PRO A 280 17.74 17.32 25.06
N GLU A 281 17.30 17.20 26.32
CA GLU A 281 18.12 17.57 27.50
C GLU A 281 19.49 16.87 27.49
N GLU A 282 19.50 15.60 27.14
CA GLU A 282 20.70 14.76 27.03
C GLU A 282 21.65 15.20 25.88
N ALA A 283 21.13 15.89 24.87
CA ALA A 283 21.91 16.34 23.71
C ALA A 283 22.49 17.77 23.84
N ILE A 284 22.07 18.56 24.83
CA ILE A 284 22.45 19.98 24.99
C ILE A 284 23.96 20.19 24.91
N ASN A 285 24.74 19.38 25.61
CA ASN A 285 26.19 19.52 25.64
C ASN A 285 26.80 19.24 24.24
N ALA A 286 26.31 18.24 23.55
CA ALA A 286 26.77 17.90 22.21
C ALA A 286 26.50 19.05 21.21
N TYR A 287 25.32 19.70 21.28
CA TYR A 287 25.01 20.87 20.44
C TYR A 287 25.87 22.11 20.80
N ARG A 288 26.23 22.28 22.07
CA ARG A 288 27.12 23.38 22.50
C ARG A 288 28.60 23.17 22.11
N GLU A 289 29.00 21.95 21.84
CA GLU A 289 30.35 21.59 21.40
C GLU A 289 30.45 21.48 19.86
N ASP A 290 29.34 21.34 19.15
CA ASP A 290 29.30 21.22 17.69
C ASP A 290 29.83 22.52 17.00
N GLU A 291 30.58 22.37 15.93
CA GLU A 291 31.23 23.50 15.25
C GLU A 291 30.27 24.56 14.71
N VAL A 292 29.06 24.18 14.33
CA VAL A 292 28.09 25.08 13.70
C VAL A 292 26.97 25.46 14.69
N TRP A 293 26.38 24.48 15.37
CA TRP A 293 25.24 24.70 16.27
C TRP A 293 25.62 25.49 17.54
N LYS A 294 26.84 25.41 18.01
CA LYS A 294 27.38 26.22 19.14
C LYS A 294 27.22 27.74 18.98
N ASN A 295 26.98 28.21 17.75
CA ASN A 295 26.80 29.64 17.47
C ASN A 295 25.45 30.18 17.92
N PHE A 296 24.47 29.32 18.29
CA PHE A 296 23.26 29.76 18.97
C PHE A 296 23.58 30.17 20.42
N ILE A 297 23.20 31.39 20.81
CA ILE A 297 23.42 31.85 22.20
C ILE A 297 22.49 31.11 23.16
N HIS A 298 21.27 30.82 22.72
CA HIS A 298 20.24 30.17 23.51
C HIS A 298 20.03 28.73 23.05
N ILE A 299 20.68 27.76 23.71
CA ILE A 299 20.48 26.31 23.55
C ILE A 299 19.85 25.79 24.82
N GLU A 300 18.59 25.38 24.72
CA GLU A 300 17.73 24.99 25.84
C GLU A 300 17.14 23.59 25.67
N ALA A 301 16.69 22.99 26.78
CA ALA A 301 16.01 21.72 26.75
C ALA A 301 14.61 21.86 26.13
N LEU A 302 14.23 20.86 25.33
CA LEU A 302 12.83 20.68 24.91
C LEU A 302 11.95 20.49 26.17
N PRO A 303 10.73 21.04 26.17
CA PRO A 303 9.78 20.75 27.23
C PRO A 303 9.46 19.25 27.29
N ALA A 304 9.32 18.71 28.50
CA ALA A 304 8.93 17.32 28.70
C ALA A 304 7.56 17.03 28.04
N VAL A 305 7.47 15.93 27.27
CA VAL A 305 6.24 15.49 26.62
C VAL A 305 5.52 14.52 27.58
N THR A 306 4.25 14.79 27.85
CA THR A 306 3.37 13.87 28.58
C THR A 306 2.47 13.15 27.59
N GLY A 307 2.41 11.81 27.64
CA GLY A 307 1.64 10.98 26.71
C GLY A 307 2.44 10.54 25.47
N ILE A 308 1.74 10.18 24.40
CA ILE A 308 2.35 9.74 23.15
C ILE A 308 2.98 10.95 22.46
N PRO A 309 4.28 10.94 22.16
CA PRO A 309 4.93 12.05 21.45
C PRO A 309 4.31 12.27 20.08
N GLU A 310 4.09 13.53 19.68
CA GLU A 310 3.54 13.86 18.35
C GLU A 310 4.42 13.39 17.18
N ASP A 311 5.67 13.07 17.44
CA ASP A 311 6.63 12.54 16.48
C ASP A 311 6.66 11.01 16.43
N SER A 312 5.87 10.33 17.28
CA SER A 312 5.63 8.88 17.19
C SER A 312 4.65 8.52 16.08
N TYR A 313 3.99 9.48 15.42
CA TYR A 313 3.02 9.19 14.37
C TYR A 313 2.88 10.32 13.34
N LEU A 314 2.38 9.97 12.17
CA LEU A 314 2.04 10.90 11.10
C LEU A 314 0.54 10.78 10.78
N LEU A 315 -0.20 11.88 10.88
CA LEU A 315 -1.59 11.98 10.46
C LEU A 315 -1.68 12.66 9.10
N ASP A 316 -2.78 12.46 8.38
CA ASP A 316 -3.10 13.27 7.21
C ASP A 316 -3.40 14.74 7.60
N GLU A 317 -3.58 15.62 6.62
CA GLU A 317 -3.82 17.05 6.83
C GLU A 317 -5.11 17.34 7.61
N THR A 318 -6.07 16.40 7.63
CA THR A 318 -7.32 16.51 8.38
C THR A 318 -7.22 16.04 9.81
N GLY A 319 -6.17 15.31 10.15
CA GLY A 319 -5.99 14.65 11.44
C GLY A 319 -6.84 13.39 11.63
N LYS A 320 -7.52 12.92 10.57
CA LYS A 320 -8.47 11.80 10.63
C LYS A 320 -7.91 10.46 10.15
N THR A 321 -6.79 10.49 9.44
CA THR A 321 -6.12 9.28 8.95
C THR A 321 -4.76 9.14 9.60
N LEU A 322 -4.52 8.02 10.27
CA LEU A 322 -3.19 7.64 10.70
C LEU A 322 -2.43 7.09 9.49
N LEU A 323 -1.55 7.92 8.93
CA LEU A 323 -0.75 7.57 7.74
C LEU A 323 0.41 6.65 8.11
N ARG A 324 1.05 6.88 9.27
CA ARG A 324 2.19 6.08 9.70
C ARG A 324 2.40 6.15 11.22
N TRP A 325 2.73 5.00 11.80
CA TRP A 325 3.25 4.88 13.16
C TRP A 325 4.79 4.82 13.11
N LEU A 326 5.44 5.62 13.91
CA LEU A 326 6.89 5.82 13.90
C LEU A 326 7.52 5.61 15.28
N GLY A 327 6.69 5.47 16.31
CA GLY A 327 7.12 5.31 17.70
C GLY A 327 7.61 3.91 18.03
N GLY A 328 8.25 3.79 19.17
CA GLY A 328 8.73 2.54 19.73
C GLY A 328 7.92 2.07 20.95
N GLU A 329 6.72 2.59 21.13
CA GLU A 329 5.84 2.27 22.25
C GLU A 329 5.36 0.81 22.15
N THR A 330 5.42 0.10 23.27
CA THR A 330 4.89 -1.27 23.40
C THR A 330 3.38 -1.28 23.62
N GLU A 331 2.84 -0.16 24.08
CA GLU A 331 1.41 0.03 24.36
C GLU A 331 0.94 1.36 23.76
N ILE A 332 -0.18 1.31 23.04
CA ILE A 332 -0.81 2.50 22.46
C ILE A 332 -2.27 2.54 22.89
N ASP A 333 -2.66 3.59 23.62
CA ASP A 333 -4.07 3.95 23.82
C ASP A 333 -4.39 5.20 22.98
N MET A 334 -4.91 4.99 21.76
CA MET A 334 -5.30 6.09 20.89
C MET A 334 -6.47 6.90 21.47
N ALA A 335 -7.29 6.30 22.34
CA ALA A 335 -8.42 7.00 22.96
C ALA A 335 -7.97 8.02 24.01
N ALA A 336 -6.81 7.80 24.63
CA ALA A 336 -6.24 8.69 25.64
C ALA A 336 -5.48 9.90 25.03
N ASP A 337 -5.09 9.82 23.75
CA ASP A 337 -4.40 10.90 23.04
C ASP A 337 -5.40 11.81 22.34
N THR A 338 -5.26 13.14 22.48
CA THR A 338 -6.22 14.13 21.97
C THR A 338 -6.33 14.17 20.46
N ARG A 339 -5.27 13.86 19.73
CA ARG A 339 -5.22 13.84 18.25
C ARG A 339 -5.55 12.45 17.72
N LEU A 340 -4.94 11.40 18.28
CA LEU A 340 -5.19 10.03 17.85
C LEU A 340 -6.62 9.57 18.13
N SER A 341 -7.29 10.14 19.16
CA SER A 341 -8.72 9.85 19.45
C SER A 341 -9.67 10.32 18.35
N GLN A 342 -9.22 11.18 17.43
CA GLN A 342 -10.01 11.66 16.29
C GLN A 342 -9.80 10.84 15.00
N VAL A 343 -8.91 9.85 15.02
CA VAL A 343 -8.59 9.04 13.86
C VAL A 343 -9.79 8.16 13.47
N GLU A 344 -10.22 8.32 12.23
CA GLU A 344 -11.31 7.55 11.61
C GLU A 344 -10.78 6.39 10.75
N THR A 345 -9.54 6.51 10.23
CA THR A 345 -8.92 5.52 9.35
C THR A 345 -7.47 5.24 9.75
N ILE A 346 -7.11 3.97 9.81
CA ILE A 346 -5.71 3.53 9.81
C ILE A 346 -5.37 3.20 8.35
N ALA A 347 -4.44 3.96 7.76
CA ALA A 347 -4.05 3.83 6.36
C ALA A 347 -3.34 2.50 6.09
N ALA A 348 -3.26 2.14 4.81
CA ALA A 348 -2.49 0.99 4.38
C ALA A 348 -1.04 1.08 4.87
N GLU A 349 -0.54 -0.03 5.41
CA GLU A 349 0.84 -0.16 5.91
C GLU A 349 1.24 0.84 7.02
N ALA A 350 0.26 1.42 7.73
CA ALA A 350 0.52 2.45 8.74
C ALA A 350 1.49 1.99 9.85
N PHE A 351 1.49 0.71 10.20
CA PHE A 351 2.36 0.13 11.24
C PHE A 351 3.56 -0.66 10.68
N THR A 352 3.99 -0.38 9.45
CA THR A 352 5.23 -0.94 8.91
C THR A 352 6.45 -0.16 9.38
N VAL A 353 7.58 -0.86 9.62
CA VAL A 353 8.82 -0.23 10.05
C VAL A 353 9.59 0.33 8.84
N ARG A 354 10.01 1.61 8.93
CA ARG A 354 11.02 2.28 8.08
C ARG A 354 10.68 2.59 6.62
N GLY A 355 9.43 2.68 6.20
CA GLY A 355 9.19 3.00 4.77
C GLY A 355 9.68 1.92 3.80
N ASP A 356 10.15 0.83 4.34
CA ASP A 356 10.42 -0.42 3.67
C ASP A 356 9.12 -1.24 3.79
N HIS A 357 8.39 -1.35 2.71
CA HIS A 357 7.10 -2.04 2.61
C HIS A 357 7.14 -3.52 3.03
N HIS A 358 8.23 -3.98 3.64
CA HIS A 358 8.52 -5.37 3.96
C HIS A 358 8.82 -5.66 5.43
N THR A 359 8.75 -4.67 6.32
CA THR A 359 9.12 -4.86 7.72
C THR A 359 7.97 -4.56 8.68
N ALA A 360 7.51 -5.59 9.39
CA ALA A 360 6.47 -5.50 10.41
C ALA A 360 6.90 -4.69 11.64
N ASN A 361 5.95 -4.11 12.36
CA ASN A 361 6.19 -3.59 13.70
C ASN A 361 6.46 -4.77 14.65
N THR A 362 7.64 -4.77 15.27
CA THR A 362 8.12 -5.85 16.15
C THR A 362 8.03 -5.50 17.64
N VAL A 363 7.48 -4.35 18.00
CA VAL A 363 7.55 -3.77 19.35
C VAL A 363 6.18 -3.67 19.99
N LEU A 364 5.13 -3.33 19.22
CA LEU A 364 3.79 -3.08 19.74
C LEU A 364 3.14 -4.37 20.24
N GLU A 365 2.84 -4.41 21.53
CA GLU A 365 2.21 -5.53 22.22
C GLU A 365 0.72 -5.30 22.49
N ARG A 366 0.32 -4.06 22.81
CA ARG A 366 -1.07 -3.71 23.13
C ARG A 366 -1.52 -2.47 22.36
N LEU A 367 -2.69 -2.58 21.73
CA LEU A 367 -3.31 -1.47 21.00
C LEU A 367 -4.76 -1.30 21.41
N LYS A 368 -5.10 -0.10 21.87
CA LYS A 368 -6.48 0.36 21.95
C LYS A 368 -6.71 1.40 20.85
N THR A 369 -7.67 1.11 19.97
CA THR A 369 -7.93 1.97 18.81
C THR A 369 -8.71 3.22 19.17
N SER A 370 -8.70 4.21 18.26
CA SER A 370 -9.49 5.43 18.37
C SER A 370 -10.99 5.11 18.50
N PRO A 371 -11.73 5.79 19.39
CA PRO A 371 -13.19 5.64 19.49
C PRO A 371 -13.94 6.08 18.21
N GLN A 372 -13.30 6.85 17.34
CA GLN A 372 -13.83 7.28 16.05
C GLN A 372 -13.44 6.37 14.88
N LEU A 373 -12.64 5.33 15.13
CA LEU A 373 -12.14 4.45 14.07
C LEU A 373 -13.29 3.75 13.34
N ARG A 374 -13.30 3.87 12.01
CA ARG A 374 -14.29 3.26 11.10
C ARG A 374 -13.67 2.26 10.13
N LYS A 375 -12.40 2.46 9.78
CA LYS A 375 -11.74 1.68 8.73
C LYS A 375 -10.30 1.36 9.08
N ILE A 376 -9.88 0.11 8.77
CA ILE A 376 -8.49 -0.30 8.73
C ILE A 376 -8.21 -0.76 7.30
N GLU A 377 -7.29 -0.08 6.62
CA GLU A 377 -6.91 -0.39 5.25
C GLU A 377 -5.96 -1.59 5.17
N SER A 378 -5.63 -2.01 3.94
CA SER A 378 -4.82 -3.20 3.69
C SER A 378 -3.48 -3.16 4.41
N VAL A 379 -3.17 -4.22 5.17
CA VAL A 379 -1.93 -4.33 5.97
C VAL A 379 -1.75 -3.18 6.99
N GLY A 380 -2.83 -2.46 7.31
CA GLY A 380 -2.77 -1.27 8.16
C GLY A 380 -2.17 -1.53 9.54
N LEU A 381 -2.41 -2.70 10.11
CA LEU A 381 -1.86 -3.17 11.38
C LEU A 381 -0.97 -4.40 11.18
N TRP A 382 0.26 -4.18 10.72
CA TRP A 382 1.26 -5.24 10.63
C TRP A 382 2.15 -5.26 11.86
N CYS A 383 1.67 -5.94 12.91
CA CYS A 383 2.28 -5.95 14.24
C CYS A 383 2.51 -7.38 14.73
N ILE A 384 3.73 -7.91 14.56
CA ILE A 384 4.04 -9.32 14.91
C ILE A 384 4.15 -9.59 16.41
N ALA A 385 4.42 -8.58 17.23
CA ALA A 385 4.48 -8.69 18.69
C ALA A 385 3.13 -8.53 19.39
N LEU A 386 2.06 -8.23 18.62
CA LEU A 386 0.75 -7.91 19.18
C LEU A 386 0.15 -9.07 19.98
N GLN A 387 -0.22 -8.79 21.22
CA GLN A 387 -0.81 -9.74 22.19
C GLN A 387 -2.27 -9.40 22.49
N GLU A 388 -2.60 -8.10 22.48
CA GLU A 388 -3.94 -7.62 22.81
C GLU A 388 -4.34 -6.45 21.92
N ILE A 389 -5.59 -6.48 21.45
CA ILE A 389 -6.18 -5.36 20.70
C ILE A 389 -7.61 -5.10 21.17
N GLU A 390 -7.90 -3.83 21.47
CA GLU A 390 -9.24 -3.33 21.77
C GLU A 390 -9.73 -2.50 20.59
N LEU A 391 -10.69 -3.06 19.83
CA LEU A 391 -11.30 -2.41 18.66
C LEU A 391 -12.47 -1.53 19.09
N SER A 392 -12.59 -0.36 18.47
CA SER A 392 -13.69 0.56 18.63
C SER A 392 -15.03 -0.02 18.13
N GLU A 393 -16.11 0.23 18.86
CA GLU A 393 -17.47 -0.11 18.43
C GLU A 393 -17.94 0.69 17.20
N GLY A 394 -17.17 1.68 16.72
CA GLY A 394 -17.42 2.41 15.48
C GLY A 394 -16.84 1.76 14.22
N LEU A 395 -16.01 0.73 14.35
CA LEU A 395 -15.31 0.12 13.22
C LEU A 395 -16.27 -0.58 12.25
N GLU A 396 -16.25 -0.15 10.98
CA GLU A 396 -17.17 -0.60 9.93
C GLU A 396 -16.51 -1.49 8.88
N GLU A 397 -15.22 -1.25 8.58
CA GLU A 397 -14.53 -1.90 7.47
C GLU A 397 -13.14 -2.41 7.84
N LEU A 398 -12.88 -3.67 7.46
CA LEU A 398 -11.56 -4.30 7.44
C LEU A 398 -11.22 -4.67 6.00
N GLU A 399 -10.11 -4.14 5.48
CA GLU A 399 -9.61 -4.50 4.16
C GLU A 399 -8.71 -5.75 4.21
N THR A 400 -8.25 -6.21 3.05
CA THR A 400 -7.42 -7.41 2.92
C THR A 400 -6.17 -7.31 3.78
N CYS A 401 -5.90 -8.33 4.60
CA CYS A 401 -4.79 -8.37 5.55
C CYS A 401 -4.76 -7.15 6.51
N ALA A 402 -5.92 -6.52 6.79
CA ALA A 402 -6.01 -5.34 7.65
C ALA A 402 -5.22 -5.52 8.95
N PHE A 403 -5.28 -6.71 9.52
CA PHE A 403 -4.40 -7.17 10.58
C PHE A 403 -3.41 -8.18 9.99
N SER A 404 -2.13 -7.94 10.16
CA SER A 404 -1.10 -8.88 9.73
C SER A 404 -0.13 -9.13 10.88
N GLY A 405 0.14 -10.41 11.16
CA GLY A 405 1.17 -10.79 12.13
C GLY A 405 0.81 -10.69 13.61
N GLY A 406 -0.45 -10.63 13.99
CA GLY A 406 -0.89 -10.71 15.40
C GLY A 406 -0.67 -12.09 16.01
N MET A 407 0.60 -12.53 16.03
CA MET A 407 0.99 -13.92 16.32
C MET A 407 0.60 -14.39 17.72
N PHE A 408 0.46 -13.48 18.68
CA PHE A 408 0.21 -13.80 20.10
C PHE A 408 -1.20 -13.44 20.57
N VAL A 409 -2.04 -12.90 19.68
CA VAL A 409 -3.44 -12.59 20.00
C VAL A 409 -4.24 -13.89 20.11
N LYS A 410 -4.81 -14.16 21.29
CA LYS A 410 -5.59 -15.38 21.55
C LYS A 410 -7.08 -15.21 21.31
N THR A 411 -7.60 -14.04 21.63
CA THR A 411 -9.02 -13.72 21.46
C THR A 411 -9.16 -12.37 20.78
N LEU A 412 -10.02 -12.32 19.76
CA LEU A 412 -10.31 -11.09 19.03
C LEU A 412 -11.78 -10.73 19.19
N LYS A 413 -12.06 -9.53 19.73
CA LYS A 413 -13.41 -9.00 19.86
C LYS A 413 -13.76 -8.11 18.67
N LEU A 414 -14.73 -8.53 17.88
CA LEU A 414 -15.22 -7.77 16.72
C LEU A 414 -16.44 -6.93 17.13
N PRO A 415 -16.51 -5.64 16.73
CA PRO A 415 -17.63 -4.78 17.06
C PRO A 415 -18.90 -5.11 16.25
N ALA A 416 -20.06 -4.77 16.80
CA ALA A 416 -21.36 -4.96 16.13
C ALA A 416 -21.52 -4.09 14.88
N SER A 417 -20.82 -2.96 14.81
CA SER A 417 -20.83 -2.01 13.69
C SER A 417 -20.18 -2.52 12.41
N LEU A 418 -19.44 -3.63 12.48
CA LEU A 418 -18.70 -4.15 11.33
C LEU A 418 -19.63 -4.53 10.18
N LYS A 419 -19.38 -3.94 8.98
CA LYS A 419 -20.20 -4.08 7.76
C LYS A 419 -19.48 -4.84 6.67
N ARG A 420 -18.14 -4.73 6.60
CA ARG A 420 -17.34 -5.31 5.54
C ARG A 420 -16.05 -5.89 6.07
N VAL A 421 -15.76 -7.11 5.63
CA VAL A 421 -14.50 -7.80 5.85
C VAL A 421 -14.04 -8.34 4.50
N ALA A 422 -12.88 -7.89 4.04
CA ALA A 422 -12.33 -8.25 2.74
C ALA A 422 -11.11 -9.18 2.88
N GLY A 423 -11.01 -10.16 1.98
CA GLY A 423 -9.88 -11.09 1.89
C GLY A 423 -9.58 -11.83 3.21
N VAL A 424 -8.30 -12.00 3.53
CA VAL A 424 -7.79 -12.58 4.78
C VAL A 424 -7.59 -11.45 5.80
N PRO A 425 -8.59 -11.06 6.58
CA PRO A 425 -8.47 -9.89 7.46
C PRO A 425 -7.44 -10.09 8.59
N PHE A 426 -7.19 -11.35 8.98
CA PHE A 426 -6.37 -11.74 10.14
C PHE A 426 -5.21 -12.66 9.70
N PHE A 427 -4.36 -12.15 8.83
CA PHE A 427 -3.23 -12.92 8.29
C PHE A 427 -2.15 -13.15 9.36
N ASN A 428 -1.63 -14.38 9.48
CA ASN A 428 -0.62 -14.81 10.46
C ASN A 428 -1.05 -14.72 11.94
N PHE A 429 -2.34 -14.84 12.25
CA PHE A 429 -2.85 -14.93 13.62
C PHE A 429 -2.79 -16.38 14.13
N TYR A 430 -1.58 -16.92 14.28
CA TYR A 430 -1.36 -18.35 14.56
C TYR A 430 -1.84 -18.82 15.93
N ASP A 431 -1.93 -17.94 16.92
CA ASP A 431 -2.39 -18.25 18.29
C ASP A 431 -3.86 -17.88 18.52
N LEU A 432 -4.59 -17.43 17.50
CA LEU A 432 -5.99 -17.03 17.66
C LEU A 432 -6.89 -18.25 17.91
N GLU A 433 -7.34 -18.37 19.16
CA GLU A 433 -8.17 -19.48 19.63
C GLU A 433 -9.67 -19.19 19.49
N SER A 434 -10.08 -17.91 19.59
CA SER A 434 -11.48 -17.53 19.54
C SER A 434 -11.73 -16.14 18.97
N ILE A 435 -12.90 -15.98 18.35
CA ILE A 435 -13.46 -14.70 17.98
C ILE A 435 -14.71 -14.46 18.83
N GLU A 436 -14.83 -13.28 19.38
CA GLU A 436 -16.07 -12.78 19.99
C GLU A 436 -16.67 -11.73 19.05
N LEU A 437 -17.98 -11.75 18.87
CA LEU A 437 -18.71 -10.76 18.09
C LEU A 437 -19.69 -10.03 19.02
N ALA A 438 -19.60 -8.72 19.06
CA ALA A 438 -20.49 -7.90 19.90
C ALA A 438 -21.97 -8.12 19.51
N ALA A 439 -22.85 -8.13 20.48
CA ALA A 439 -24.28 -8.35 20.28
C ALA A 439 -24.88 -7.26 19.38
N GLY A 440 -25.78 -7.67 18.49
CA GLY A 440 -26.49 -6.73 17.61
C GLY A 440 -25.89 -6.54 16.23
N SER A 441 -24.79 -7.22 15.87
CA SER A 441 -24.27 -7.20 14.50
C SER A 441 -25.39 -7.55 13.49
N GLN A 442 -25.54 -6.72 12.47
CA GLN A 442 -26.53 -6.91 11.42
C GLN A 442 -25.99 -7.75 10.26
N VAL A 443 -24.70 -7.76 10.03
CA VAL A 443 -24.05 -8.37 8.88
C VAL A 443 -23.47 -9.74 9.20
N PHE A 444 -22.82 -9.89 10.36
CA PHE A 444 -22.11 -11.11 10.71
C PHE A 444 -22.75 -11.87 11.86
N THR A 445 -22.44 -13.15 11.96
CA THR A 445 -22.76 -14.04 13.07
C THR A 445 -21.61 -15.01 13.31
N LEU A 446 -21.52 -15.53 14.52
CA LEU A 446 -20.61 -16.64 14.82
C LEU A 446 -21.39 -17.94 14.86
N ILE A 447 -20.88 -18.96 14.17
CA ILE A 447 -21.38 -20.33 14.22
C ILE A 447 -20.18 -21.23 14.52
N SER A 448 -20.16 -21.85 15.69
CA SER A 448 -19.02 -22.69 16.13
C SER A 448 -17.66 -21.97 16.03
N ASP A 449 -17.58 -20.74 16.52
CA ASP A 449 -16.42 -19.84 16.51
C ASP A 449 -15.98 -19.38 15.11
N MET A 450 -16.74 -19.68 14.07
CA MET A 450 -16.48 -19.26 12.71
C MET A 450 -17.29 -18.02 12.35
N LEU A 451 -16.65 -17.05 11.71
CA LEU A 451 -17.30 -15.80 11.28
C LEU A 451 -18.06 -16.03 9.97
N VAL A 452 -19.36 -15.84 9.98
CA VAL A 452 -20.25 -16.06 8.84
C VAL A 452 -21.01 -14.79 8.50
N GLU A 453 -21.06 -14.44 7.22
CA GLU A 453 -21.90 -13.37 6.70
C GLU A 453 -23.35 -13.86 6.56
N LYS A 454 -24.27 -13.15 7.20
CA LYS A 454 -25.68 -13.57 7.29
C LYS A 454 -26.43 -13.56 5.96
N ALA A 455 -26.15 -12.57 5.10
CA ALA A 455 -26.90 -12.36 3.86
C ALA A 455 -26.69 -13.48 2.85
N THR A 456 -25.49 -14.03 2.79
CA THR A 456 -25.05 -15.03 1.81
C THR A 456 -24.76 -16.39 2.42
N ASN A 457 -24.79 -16.52 3.75
CA ASN A 457 -24.31 -17.69 4.48
C ASN A 457 -22.87 -18.06 4.10
N ARG A 458 -22.05 -17.04 3.85
CA ARG A 458 -20.64 -17.17 3.46
C ARG A 458 -19.77 -17.23 4.69
N LEU A 459 -18.98 -18.29 4.82
CA LEU A 459 -17.93 -18.38 5.83
C LEU A 459 -16.79 -17.43 5.46
N ILE A 460 -16.49 -16.48 6.34
CA ILE A 460 -15.49 -15.44 6.10
C ILE A 460 -14.14 -15.84 6.67
N PHE A 461 -14.11 -16.37 7.91
CA PHE A 461 -12.87 -16.65 8.60
C PHE A 461 -13.06 -17.72 9.69
N THR A 462 -12.01 -18.51 9.91
CA THR A 462 -11.92 -19.56 10.93
C THR A 462 -10.65 -19.39 11.75
N PRO A 463 -10.76 -19.28 13.10
CA PRO A 463 -9.59 -19.24 13.96
C PRO A 463 -8.73 -20.48 13.85
N GLN A 464 -7.40 -20.31 13.97
CA GLN A 464 -6.42 -21.39 13.89
C GLN A 464 -6.23 -22.02 15.27
N HIS A 465 -6.89 -23.15 15.52
CA HIS A 465 -6.72 -23.86 16.78
C HIS A 465 -5.59 -24.90 16.69
N ARG A 466 -4.53 -24.74 17.46
CA ARG A 466 -3.38 -25.69 17.48
C ARG A 466 -3.78 -27.13 17.81
N ASN A 467 -4.90 -27.35 18.49
CA ASN A 467 -5.38 -28.68 18.91
C ASN A 467 -6.60 -29.17 18.15
N ARG A 468 -7.03 -28.50 17.08
CA ARG A 468 -8.21 -28.88 16.30
C ARG A 468 -7.79 -29.48 14.95
N PHE A 469 -7.54 -30.77 14.93
CA PHE A 469 -7.10 -31.51 13.72
C PHE A 469 -8.24 -31.79 12.73
N THR A 470 -9.48 -31.73 13.17
CA THR A 470 -10.67 -31.96 12.32
C THR A 470 -11.60 -30.76 12.42
N ILE A 471 -11.93 -30.19 11.28
CA ILE A 471 -12.91 -29.12 11.17
C ILE A 471 -14.20 -29.67 10.56
N ASN A 472 -15.29 -29.48 11.29
CA ASN A 472 -16.64 -29.66 10.76
C ASN A 472 -17.17 -28.26 10.44
N VAL A 473 -17.28 -27.92 9.17
CA VAL A 473 -17.93 -26.68 8.76
C VAL A 473 -19.39 -26.72 9.24
N PRO A 474 -19.90 -25.66 9.88
CA PRO A 474 -21.23 -25.70 10.46
C PRO A 474 -22.33 -25.81 9.39
N LYS A 475 -23.43 -26.51 9.75
CA LYS A 475 -24.62 -26.55 8.91
C LYS A 475 -25.18 -25.13 8.72
N GLY A 476 -25.67 -24.86 7.52
CA GLY A 476 -26.21 -23.55 7.14
C GLY A 476 -25.23 -22.67 6.36
N VAL A 477 -23.92 -22.98 6.37
CA VAL A 477 -22.96 -22.37 5.45
C VAL A 477 -23.26 -22.83 4.02
N GLN A 478 -23.29 -21.90 3.08
CA GLN A 478 -23.52 -22.16 1.65
C GLN A 478 -22.28 -21.91 0.79
N ILE A 479 -21.41 -21.02 1.22
CA ILE A 479 -20.17 -20.63 0.53
C ILE A 479 -19.02 -20.69 1.52
N ILE A 480 -17.95 -21.40 1.17
CA ILE A 480 -16.67 -21.23 1.86
C ILE A 480 -15.96 -20.07 1.19
N GLY A 481 -15.84 -18.97 1.90
CA GLY A 481 -15.31 -17.72 1.39
C GLY A 481 -13.83 -17.79 1.06
N GLN A 482 -13.38 -16.85 0.26
CA GLN A 482 -11.96 -16.69 -0.08
C GLN A 482 -11.11 -16.66 1.21
N ASP A 483 -10.02 -17.43 1.22
CA ASP A 483 -9.04 -17.52 2.30
C ASP A 483 -9.59 -17.94 3.68
N ALA A 484 -10.82 -18.43 3.79
CA ALA A 484 -11.49 -18.72 5.07
C ALA A 484 -10.72 -19.68 5.99
N PHE A 485 -9.86 -20.55 5.44
CA PHE A 485 -8.97 -21.49 6.13
C PHE A 485 -7.50 -21.36 5.69
N SER A 486 -7.15 -20.33 4.92
CA SER A 486 -5.78 -20.19 4.37
C SER A 486 -4.72 -20.26 5.44
N ASP A 487 -3.61 -20.94 5.12
CA ASP A 487 -2.43 -21.15 5.99
C ASP A 487 -2.74 -21.78 7.37
N ASN A 488 -3.88 -22.47 7.51
CA ASN A 488 -4.21 -23.19 8.72
C ASN A 488 -3.44 -24.53 8.77
N ASN A 489 -2.27 -24.51 9.41
CA ASN A 489 -1.34 -25.61 9.48
C ASN A 489 -1.64 -26.66 10.56
N PHE A 490 -2.81 -26.59 11.19
CA PHE A 490 -3.20 -27.55 12.23
C PHE A 490 -4.29 -28.52 11.76
N ILE A 491 -5.09 -28.16 10.75
CA ILE A 491 -6.16 -29.02 10.26
C ILE A 491 -5.61 -30.18 9.42
N CYS A 492 -6.04 -31.39 9.74
CA CYS A 492 -5.73 -32.59 8.98
C CYS A 492 -6.94 -33.07 8.17
N ASN A 493 -8.16 -32.81 8.65
CA ASN A 493 -9.38 -33.22 8.00
C ASN A 493 -10.38 -32.08 7.93
N VAL A 494 -11.08 -31.95 6.82
CA VAL A 494 -12.19 -31.03 6.66
C VAL A 494 -13.42 -31.80 6.17
N MET A 495 -14.53 -31.66 6.90
CA MET A 495 -15.83 -32.16 6.49
C MET A 495 -16.73 -30.99 6.14
N ILE A 496 -17.10 -30.89 4.88
CA ILE A 496 -17.97 -29.85 4.36
C ILE A 496 -19.41 -30.37 4.31
N PRO A 497 -20.37 -29.73 5.00
CA PRO A 497 -21.72 -30.24 5.12
C PRO A 497 -22.52 -30.05 3.84
N GLU A 498 -23.62 -30.83 3.72
CA GLU A 498 -24.63 -30.58 2.70
C GLU A 498 -25.19 -29.15 2.81
N GLY A 499 -25.44 -28.54 1.65
CA GLY A 499 -25.84 -27.15 1.50
C GLY A 499 -24.75 -26.22 1.05
N VAL A 500 -23.47 -26.60 1.21
CA VAL A 500 -22.34 -25.84 0.62
C VAL A 500 -22.32 -26.12 -0.89
N THR A 501 -22.37 -25.04 -1.67
CA THR A 501 -22.41 -25.09 -3.13
C THR A 501 -21.13 -24.59 -3.78
N THR A 502 -20.36 -23.77 -3.09
CA THR A 502 -19.18 -23.08 -3.66
C THR A 502 -18.01 -23.06 -2.68
N LEU A 503 -16.83 -23.42 -3.18
CA LEU A 503 -15.55 -23.14 -2.56
C LEU A 503 -14.91 -22.00 -3.35
N GLU A 504 -14.72 -20.84 -2.71
CA GLU A 504 -14.08 -19.70 -3.35
C GLU A 504 -12.55 -19.87 -3.44
N SER A 505 -11.89 -18.99 -4.18
CA SER A 505 -10.46 -19.05 -4.42
C SER A 505 -9.67 -19.08 -3.09
N THR A 506 -8.59 -19.84 -3.07
CA THR A 506 -7.63 -19.87 -1.95
C THR A 506 -8.20 -20.27 -0.58
N CYS A 507 -9.44 -20.76 -0.50
CA CYS A 507 -10.12 -20.99 0.77
C CYS A 507 -9.43 -22.00 1.71
N PHE A 508 -8.61 -22.93 1.19
CA PHE A 508 -7.72 -23.83 1.92
C PHE A 508 -6.27 -23.74 1.41
N LEU A 509 -5.85 -22.57 0.91
CA LEU A 509 -4.47 -22.36 0.43
C LEU A 509 -3.48 -22.59 1.57
N GLY A 510 -2.42 -23.35 1.29
CA GLY A 510 -1.31 -23.53 2.24
C GLY A 510 -1.67 -24.30 3.52
N CYS A 511 -2.72 -25.12 3.51
CA CYS A 511 -3.05 -26.00 4.62
C CYS A 511 -2.15 -27.24 4.60
N ASP A 512 -0.85 -27.08 4.96
CA ASP A 512 0.18 -28.09 4.75
C ASP A 512 -0.06 -29.43 5.49
N GLN A 513 -0.89 -29.45 6.52
CA GLN A 513 -1.25 -30.67 7.25
C GLN A 513 -2.57 -31.28 6.80
N LEU A 514 -3.34 -30.62 5.90
CA LEU A 514 -4.61 -31.11 5.40
C LEU A 514 -4.39 -32.37 4.57
N ALA A 515 -4.78 -33.52 5.11
CA ALA A 515 -4.61 -34.80 4.44
C ALA A 515 -5.89 -35.26 3.73
N ARG A 516 -7.05 -34.87 4.26
CA ARG A 516 -8.33 -35.32 3.73
C ARG A 516 -9.36 -34.21 3.68
N VAL A 517 -10.08 -34.16 2.57
CA VAL A 517 -11.29 -33.32 2.42
C VAL A 517 -12.47 -34.16 1.95
N ASP A 518 -13.63 -33.91 2.55
CA ASP A 518 -14.91 -34.58 2.20
C ASP A 518 -15.91 -33.54 1.74
N LEU A 519 -16.20 -33.52 0.44
CA LEU A 519 -17.00 -32.52 -0.26
C LEU A 519 -18.42 -33.05 -0.50
N PRO A 520 -19.49 -32.25 -0.23
CA PRO A 520 -20.86 -32.69 -0.22
C PRO A 520 -21.45 -32.93 -1.62
N THR A 521 -22.65 -33.53 -1.67
CA THR A 521 -23.39 -33.73 -2.93
C THR A 521 -23.88 -32.40 -3.52
N SER A 522 -24.07 -31.39 -2.68
CA SER A 522 -24.53 -30.04 -3.07
C SER A 522 -23.48 -29.18 -3.75
N LEU A 523 -22.18 -29.59 -3.75
CA LEU A 523 -21.11 -28.80 -4.30
C LEU A 523 -21.19 -28.70 -5.82
N THR A 524 -21.17 -27.49 -6.35
CA THR A 524 -21.25 -27.21 -7.79
C THR A 524 -20.04 -26.50 -8.37
N LYS A 525 -19.23 -25.84 -7.52
CA LYS A 525 -18.12 -25.00 -7.97
C LYS A 525 -16.95 -25.03 -7.01
N ILE A 526 -15.72 -25.13 -7.55
CA ILE A 526 -14.46 -24.96 -6.82
C ILE A 526 -13.62 -23.96 -7.61
N ASP A 527 -13.28 -22.84 -6.98
CA ASP A 527 -12.50 -21.78 -7.61
C ASP A 527 -10.98 -22.08 -7.59
N PHE A 528 -10.23 -21.35 -8.42
CA PHE A 528 -8.80 -21.55 -8.60
C PHE A 528 -8.04 -21.50 -7.26
N ARG A 529 -7.01 -22.33 -7.13
CA ARG A 529 -6.16 -22.44 -5.93
C ARG A 529 -6.89 -22.73 -4.62
N ALA A 530 -8.11 -23.23 -4.66
CA ALA A 530 -8.91 -23.50 -3.44
C ALA A 530 -8.16 -24.37 -2.42
N PHE A 531 -7.40 -25.38 -2.87
CA PHE A 531 -6.56 -26.27 -2.06
C PHE A 531 -5.06 -26.19 -2.41
N ALA A 532 -4.66 -25.15 -3.15
CA ALA A 532 -3.28 -25.05 -3.61
C ALA A 532 -2.28 -25.04 -2.44
N ARG A 533 -1.12 -25.65 -2.65
CA ARG A 533 -0.04 -25.79 -1.65
C ARG A 533 -0.42 -26.57 -0.38
N SER A 534 -1.52 -27.32 -0.39
CA SER A 534 -1.87 -28.26 0.68
C SER A 534 -1.14 -29.59 0.43
N SER A 535 0.18 -29.62 0.68
CA SER A 535 1.10 -30.68 0.24
C SER A 535 0.85 -32.06 0.88
N ALA A 536 0.10 -32.11 1.99
CA ALA A 536 -0.29 -33.37 2.61
C ALA A 536 -1.61 -33.94 2.09
N LEU A 537 -2.32 -33.23 1.20
CA LEU A 537 -3.65 -33.64 0.72
C LEU A 537 -3.53 -34.86 -0.21
N ASP A 538 -3.81 -36.03 0.36
CA ASP A 538 -3.75 -37.33 -0.31
C ASP A 538 -5.13 -37.94 -0.60
N THR A 539 -6.18 -37.48 0.10
CA THR A 539 -7.54 -38.03 -0.02
C THR A 539 -8.56 -36.93 -0.30
N VAL A 540 -9.04 -36.88 -1.53
CA VAL A 540 -10.11 -35.95 -1.94
C VAL A 540 -11.37 -36.74 -2.21
N ILE A 541 -12.40 -36.54 -1.40
CA ILE A 541 -13.71 -37.19 -1.56
C ILE A 541 -14.68 -36.18 -2.13
N VAL A 542 -15.32 -36.51 -3.25
CA VAL A 542 -16.38 -35.69 -3.85
C VAL A 542 -17.63 -36.53 -3.96
N ARG A 543 -18.67 -36.19 -3.16
CA ARG A 543 -19.92 -36.94 -3.10
C ARG A 543 -20.90 -36.57 -4.22
N ALA A 544 -20.64 -35.47 -4.93
CA ALA A 544 -21.46 -35.04 -6.05
C ALA A 544 -21.41 -36.05 -7.21
N THR A 545 -22.58 -36.41 -7.73
CA THR A 545 -22.70 -37.34 -8.88
C THR A 545 -22.40 -36.64 -10.21
N THR A 546 -22.52 -35.33 -10.27
CA THR A 546 -22.08 -34.50 -11.39
C THR A 546 -20.80 -33.78 -10.96
N PRO A 547 -19.69 -33.89 -11.72
CA PRO A 547 -18.44 -33.18 -11.37
C PRO A 547 -18.65 -31.70 -11.18
N PRO A 548 -18.28 -31.11 -10.03
CA PRO A 548 -18.30 -29.65 -9.84
C PRO A 548 -17.43 -28.95 -10.87
N THR A 549 -17.84 -27.75 -11.27
CA THR A 549 -17.04 -26.89 -12.16
C THR A 549 -15.77 -26.45 -11.44
N LEU A 550 -14.62 -26.72 -12.04
CA LEU A 550 -13.33 -26.21 -11.61
C LEU A 550 -13.01 -24.91 -12.36
N VAL A 551 -12.76 -23.83 -11.63
CA VAL A 551 -12.34 -22.56 -12.22
C VAL A 551 -10.82 -22.54 -12.29
N ILE A 552 -10.28 -22.29 -13.48
CA ILE A 552 -8.85 -22.16 -13.72
C ILE A 552 -8.52 -20.67 -13.74
N GLY A 553 -7.52 -20.28 -12.96
CA GLY A 553 -7.06 -18.89 -12.88
C GLY A 553 -6.17 -18.50 -14.06
N ASP A 554 -5.87 -17.21 -14.14
CA ASP A 554 -4.93 -16.66 -15.13
C ASP A 554 -3.56 -17.36 -15.00
N GLY A 555 -3.02 -17.83 -16.15
CA GLY A 555 -1.78 -18.62 -16.15
C GLY A 555 -1.95 -20.10 -15.82
N GLY A 556 -3.17 -20.66 -15.88
CA GLY A 556 -3.44 -22.09 -15.74
C GLY A 556 -3.46 -22.62 -14.31
N GLN A 557 -3.64 -21.74 -13.33
CA GLN A 557 -3.69 -22.13 -11.91
C GLN A 557 -4.97 -22.92 -11.60
N THR A 558 -4.80 -24.14 -11.12
CA THR A 558 -5.91 -25.04 -10.80
C THR A 558 -6.33 -24.96 -9.33
N PRO A 559 -7.52 -25.49 -8.95
CA PRO A 559 -7.93 -25.58 -7.54
C PRO A 559 -6.99 -26.44 -6.68
N PHE A 560 -6.28 -27.41 -7.26
CA PHE A 560 -5.46 -28.40 -6.57
C PHE A 560 -3.96 -28.30 -6.88
N ASP A 561 -3.46 -27.13 -7.22
CA ASP A 561 -2.04 -26.91 -7.50
C ASP A 561 -1.14 -27.29 -6.30
N ARG A 562 -0.12 -28.14 -6.54
CA ARG A 562 0.85 -28.55 -5.52
C ARG A 562 0.20 -29.18 -4.27
N ILE A 563 -0.77 -30.05 -4.46
CA ILE A 563 -1.23 -31.00 -3.44
C ILE A 563 -0.31 -32.21 -3.38
N GLY A 564 -0.63 -33.24 -2.56
CA GLY A 564 0.18 -34.46 -2.49
C GLY A 564 0.31 -35.16 -3.86
N ASP A 565 1.52 -35.57 -4.23
CA ASP A 565 1.82 -36.17 -5.54
C ASP A 565 1.03 -37.47 -5.81
N GLU A 566 0.59 -38.16 -4.75
CA GLU A 566 -0.15 -39.42 -4.81
C GLU A 566 -1.63 -39.22 -4.45
N ALA A 567 -2.18 -38.01 -4.59
CA ALA A 567 -3.56 -37.71 -4.22
C ALA A 567 -4.56 -38.56 -5.03
N VAL A 568 -5.48 -39.20 -4.32
CA VAL A 568 -6.54 -40.01 -4.89
C VAL A 568 -7.88 -39.29 -4.80
N LEU A 569 -8.59 -39.25 -5.93
CA LEU A 569 -9.95 -38.75 -5.99
C LEU A 569 -10.94 -39.93 -5.77
N TRP A 570 -11.80 -39.78 -4.77
CA TRP A 570 -12.84 -40.75 -4.43
C TRP A 570 -14.20 -40.17 -4.75
N VAL A 571 -14.94 -40.87 -5.63
CA VAL A 571 -16.27 -40.46 -6.11
C VAL A 571 -17.27 -41.60 -6.03
N PRO A 572 -18.60 -41.35 -5.95
CA PRO A 572 -19.59 -42.41 -5.97
C PRO A 572 -19.38 -43.32 -7.18
N GLN A 573 -19.56 -44.65 -7.02
CA GLN A 573 -19.44 -45.61 -8.11
C GLN A 573 -20.29 -45.20 -9.33
N ALA A 574 -21.49 -44.67 -9.09
CA ALA A 574 -22.41 -44.24 -10.15
C ALA A 574 -21.90 -43.02 -10.94
N ALA A 575 -20.94 -42.27 -10.38
CA ALA A 575 -20.37 -41.07 -10.99
C ALA A 575 -18.97 -41.28 -11.60
N LEU A 576 -18.39 -42.47 -11.41
CA LEU A 576 -16.99 -42.75 -11.75
C LEU A 576 -16.64 -42.41 -13.21
N ASP A 577 -17.48 -42.82 -14.16
CA ASP A 577 -17.27 -42.55 -15.57
C ASP A 577 -17.42 -41.05 -15.89
N SER A 578 -18.28 -40.34 -15.18
CA SER A 578 -18.46 -38.88 -15.37
C SER A 578 -17.21 -38.10 -14.99
N TYR A 579 -16.49 -38.50 -13.92
CA TYR A 579 -15.24 -37.86 -13.50
C TYR A 579 -14.07 -38.28 -14.38
N ARG A 580 -13.95 -39.55 -14.76
CA ARG A 580 -12.89 -40.05 -15.65
C ARG A 580 -12.96 -39.46 -17.06
N ASN A 581 -14.15 -39.19 -17.56
CA ASN A 581 -14.36 -38.56 -18.87
C ASN A 581 -14.36 -37.02 -18.84
N ASN A 582 -14.25 -36.43 -17.67
CA ASN A 582 -14.13 -34.98 -17.54
C ASN A 582 -12.66 -34.58 -17.65
N GLU A 583 -12.29 -33.87 -18.73
CA GLU A 583 -10.91 -33.52 -19.03
C GLU A 583 -10.19 -32.85 -17.84
N THR A 584 -10.82 -31.87 -17.20
CA THR A 584 -10.21 -31.11 -16.11
C THR A 584 -9.94 -31.97 -14.87
N TRP A 585 -10.90 -32.83 -14.48
CA TRP A 585 -10.74 -33.68 -13.31
C TRP A 585 -9.75 -34.83 -13.55
N SER A 586 -9.77 -35.42 -14.75
CA SER A 586 -8.87 -36.53 -15.12
C SER A 586 -7.41 -36.07 -15.32
N GLU A 587 -7.18 -34.81 -15.69
CA GLU A 587 -5.84 -34.24 -15.75
C GLU A 587 -5.24 -33.98 -14.37
N LEU A 588 -6.09 -33.61 -13.38
CA LEU A 588 -5.63 -33.28 -12.03
C LEU A 588 -5.38 -34.50 -11.14
N PHE A 589 -6.10 -35.59 -11.36
CA PHE A 589 -6.04 -36.79 -10.53
C PHE A 589 -5.73 -38.00 -11.42
N THR A 590 -4.50 -38.55 -11.29
CA THR A 590 -4.09 -39.75 -12.01
C THR A 590 -4.83 -40.98 -11.54
N GLU A 591 -5.36 -40.97 -10.31
CA GLU A 591 -6.10 -42.08 -9.72
C GLU A 591 -7.50 -41.59 -9.25
N ILE A 592 -8.56 -42.11 -9.92
CA ILE A 592 -9.97 -41.88 -9.58
C ILE A 592 -10.60 -43.22 -9.24
N ARG A 593 -11.04 -43.37 -7.99
CA ARG A 593 -11.59 -44.61 -7.41
C ARG A 593 -13.04 -44.46 -6.95
N PRO A 594 -13.77 -45.57 -6.94
CA PRO A 594 -15.10 -45.53 -6.34
C PRO A 594 -15.03 -45.35 -4.83
N LEU A 595 -15.88 -44.49 -4.29
CA LEU A 595 -15.91 -44.16 -2.85
C LEU A 595 -16.22 -45.39 -1.99
N GLU A 596 -17.00 -46.34 -2.53
CA GLU A 596 -17.34 -47.59 -1.89
C GLU A 596 -16.12 -48.42 -1.53
N ASP A 597 -15.08 -48.38 -2.34
CA ASP A 597 -13.83 -49.12 -2.11
C ASP A 597 -12.97 -48.51 -0.97
N LEU A 598 -13.12 -47.23 -0.66
CA LEU A 598 -12.46 -46.59 0.47
C LEU A 598 -12.77 -47.25 1.81
N PHE A 599 -13.99 -47.86 1.91
CA PHE A 599 -14.46 -48.52 3.11
C PHE A 599 -14.33 -50.04 3.06
N LEU A 600 -13.95 -50.61 1.92
CA LEU A 600 -13.85 -52.08 1.71
C LEU A 600 -12.44 -52.64 1.86
N GLN A 601 -11.36 -51.85 1.88
CA GLN A 601 -9.99 -52.36 1.98
C GLN A 601 -9.70 -52.91 3.39
N VAL A 602 -9.99 -54.20 3.59
CA VAL A 602 -9.42 -55.00 4.68
C VAL A 602 -8.12 -55.59 4.17
N VAL A 603 -6.98 -54.93 4.45
CA VAL A 603 -5.68 -55.46 4.09
C VAL A 603 -5.11 -56.21 5.27
N GLN A 604 -4.74 -57.48 5.05
CA GLN A 604 -3.92 -58.23 5.98
C GLN A 604 -2.48 -57.67 5.99
N PRO A 605 -1.80 -57.55 7.15
CA PRO A 605 -0.42 -57.05 7.21
C PRO A 605 0.50 -58.01 6.44
N THR A 606 1.19 -57.49 5.42
CA THR A 606 2.05 -58.30 4.54
C THR A 606 3.55 -58.03 4.65
N ASN A 607 3.99 -57.20 5.63
CA ASN A 607 5.41 -56.91 5.80
C ASN A 607 5.90 -57.10 7.23
N GLN A 608 7.05 -57.82 7.37
CA GLN A 608 7.75 -58.10 8.64
C GLN A 608 8.37 -56.86 9.33
N SER A 609 8.24 -55.66 8.77
CA SER A 609 8.78 -54.38 9.32
C SER A 609 7.77 -53.54 10.09
N GLU A 610 6.50 -53.96 10.16
CA GLU A 610 5.45 -53.22 10.84
C GLU A 610 5.08 -53.90 12.17
N ASN A 611 5.18 -53.13 13.28
CA ASN A 611 4.78 -53.62 14.60
C ASN A 611 3.57 -52.83 15.06
N ILE A 612 2.41 -53.50 15.11
CA ILE A 612 1.12 -52.89 15.51
C ILE A 612 0.66 -53.59 16.80
N ILE A 613 0.57 -52.85 17.89
CA ILE A 613 0.17 -53.35 19.19
C ILE A 613 -1.04 -52.55 19.66
N LEU A 614 -2.13 -53.25 19.96
CA LEU A 614 -3.30 -52.67 20.63
C LEU A 614 -3.44 -53.34 22.01
N LYS A 615 -3.25 -52.56 23.07
CA LYS A 615 -3.37 -53.04 24.45
C LYS A 615 -4.07 -51.97 25.30
N GLU A 616 -5.10 -52.36 26.03
CA GLU A 616 -5.83 -51.49 26.98
C GLU A 616 -6.26 -50.17 26.33
N HIS A 617 -6.83 -50.22 25.13
CA HIS A 617 -7.21 -49.08 24.31
C HIS A 617 -6.05 -48.16 23.88
N VAL A 618 -4.80 -48.60 24.01
CA VAL A 618 -3.63 -47.87 23.47
C VAL A 618 -3.18 -48.58 22.19
N LEU A 619 -3.27 -47.88 21.10
CA LEU A 619 -2.72 -48.31 19.81
C LEU A 619 -1.31 -47.76 19.66
N THR A 620 -0.33 -48.70 19.61
CA THR A 620 1.05 -48.37 19.30
C THR A 620 1.43 -48.95 17.94
N VAL A 621 1.95 -48.12 17.07
CA VAL A 621 2.38 -48.51 15.71
C VAL A 621 3.82 -48.10 15.51
N GLN A 622 4.63 -49.00 15.01
CA GLN A 622 5.99 -48.75 14.56
C GLN A 622 6.13 -49.24 13.12
N ALA A 623 6.42 -48.32 12.21
CA ALA A 623 6.56 -48.64 10.78
C ALA A 623 7.47 -47.60 10.10
N GLU A 624 8.10 -47.97 8.99
CA GLU A 624 8.83 -47.02 8.18
C GLU A 624 7.85 -46.16 7.37
N GLY A 625 7.90 -44.83 7.58
CA GLY A 625 7.10 -43.84 6.84
C GLY A 625 5.94 -43.23 7.61
N ASN A 626 4.93 -42.77 6.89
CA ASN A 626 3.80 -42.05 7.44
C ASN A 626 2.75 -43.01 8.01
N ILE A 627 2.37 -42.77 9.27
CA ILE A 627 1.34 -43.54 10.00
C ILE A 627 0.16 -42.59 10.25
N VAL A 628 -1.06 -43.02 9.90
CA VAL A 628 -2.27 -42.28 10.13
C VAL A 628 -3.34 -43.20 10.71
N VAL A 629 -4.01 -42.78 11.78
CA VAL A 629 -5.12 -43.52 12.41
C VAL A 629 -6.43 -42.75 12.22
N TYR A 630 -7.44 -43.46 11.73
CA TYR A 630 -8.78 -42.92 11.48
C TYR A 630 -9.82 -43.61 12.36
N ASN A 631 -10.90 -42.92 12.72
CA ASN A 631 -12.10 -43.54 13.27
C ASN A 631 -12.95 -44.22 12.19
N SER A 632 -14.05 -44.86 12.58
CA SER A 632 -14.98 -45.53 11.66
C SER A 632 -15.68 -44.59 10.67
N ALA A 633 -15.69 -43.30 10.92
CA ALA A 633 -16.19 -42.27 10.01
C ALA A 633 -15.10 -41.77 9.04
N GLY A 634 -13.90 -42.33 9.13
CA GLY A 634 -12.75 -41.94 8.31
C GLY A 634 -12.08 -40.63 8.74
N ILE A 635 -12.30 -40.19 9.96
CA ILE A 635 -11.71 -38.98 10.53
C ILE A 635 -10.34 -39.32 11.12
N ILE A 636 -9.31 -38.56 10.80
CA ILE A 636 -7.97 -38.77 11.36
C ILE A 636 -7.99 -38.49 12.87
N LEU A 637 -7.55 -39.47 13.63
CA LEU A 637 -7.36 -39.35 15.08
C LEU A 637 -5.93 -38.99 15.44
N SER A 638 -4.97 -39.46 14.66
CA SER A 638 -3.55 -39.19 14.88
C SER A 638 -2.69 -39.46 13.65
N ARG A 639 -1.52 -38.84 13.58
CA ARG A 639 -0.54 -38.96 12.51
C ARG A 639 0.88 -38.91 13.08
N ALA A 640 1.77 -39.74 12.56
CA ALA A 640 3.20 -39.70 12.89
C ALA A 640 4.05 -40.27 11.75
N LYS A 641 5.36 -40.03 11.81
CA LYS A 641 6.35 -40.68 10.95
C LYS A 641 7.23 -41.58 11.82
N GLY A 642 7.27 -42.84 11.49
CA GLY A 642 8.10 -43.85 12.18
C GLY A 642 7.39 -44.53 13.35
N THR A 643 7.00 -43.85 14.40
CA THR A 643 6.34 -44.44 15.56
C THR A 643 5.17 -43.59 16.02
N LEU A 644 4.05 -44.23 16.30
CA LEU A 644 2.82 -43.59 16.82
C LEU A 644 2.33 -44.37 18.04
N SER A 645 1.94 -43.65 19.09
CA SER A 645 1.16 -44.22 20.21
C SER A 645 -0.03 -43.29 20.49
N ILE A 646 -1.23 -43.84 20.45
CA ILE A 646 -2.47 -43.10 20.66
C ILE A 646 -3.43 -43.83 21.59
N GLN A 647 -4.01 -43.09 22.55
CA GLN A 647 -5.11 -43.59 23.38
C GLN A 647 -6.40 -43.54 22.58
N LEU A 648 -7.03 -44.69 22.37
CA LEU A 648 -8.36 -44.78 21.75
C LEU A 648 -9.48 -44.57 22.79
N PRO A 649 -10.69 -44.18 22.38
CA PRO A 649 -11.83 -44.04 23.29
C PRO A 649 -12.16 -45.35 24.03
N GLN A 650 -12.46 -45.28 25.33
CA GLN A 650 -12.72 -46.43 26.19
C GLN A 650 -13.98 -47.28 25.81
N GLN A 651 -14.83 -46.79 24.93
CA GLN A 651 -16.03 -47.53 24.50
C GLN A 651 -15.77 -48.56 23.42
N GLY A 652 -14.52 -48.74 23.02
CA GLY A 652 -14.14 -49.60 21.91
C GLY A 652 -14.60 -49.03 20.55
N GLY A 653 -14.18 -49.62 19.47
CA GLY A 653 -14.60 -49.14 18.14
C GLY A 653 -13.82 -49.80 16.99
N VAL A 654 -14.21 -49.39 15.79
CA VAL A 654 -13.50 -49.70 14.56
C VAL A 654 -12.66 -48.51 14.16
N TYR A 655 -11.38 -48.77 13.95
CA TYR A 655 -10.41 -47.76 13.51
C TYR A 655 -9.74 -48.24 12.23
N LEU A 656 -9.33 -47.28 11.40
CA LEU A 656 -8.52 -47.55 10.21
C LEU A 656 -7.10 -47.02 10.47
N LEU A 657 -6.13 -47.87 10.32
CA LEU A 657 -4.72 -47.52 10.36
C LEU A 657 -4.19 -47.49 8.93
N SER A 658 -3.63 -46.36 8.52
CA SER A 658 -2.92 -46.23 7.24
C SER A 658 -1.43 -46.09 7.48
N ILE A 659 -0.63 -46.91 6.80
CA ILE A 659 0.82 -46.83 6.78
C ILE A 659 1.24 -46.63 5.33
N ASN A 660 1.86 -45.52 5.00
CA ASN A 660 2.24 -45.14 3.64
C ASN A 660 1.09 -45.30 2.61
N GLY A 661 -0.14 -44.86 2.98
CA GLY A 661 -1.33 -44.97 2.13
C GLY A 661 -1.99 -46.36 2.10
N ARG A 662 -1.42 -47.40 2.75
CA ARG A 662 -2.07 -48.70 2.89
C ARG A 662 -2.89 -48.77 4.17
N ALA A 663 -4.15 -48.99 4.06
CA ALA A 663 -5.08 -49.00 5.19
C ALA A 663 -5.28 -50.42 5.78
N THR A 664 -5.27 -50.51 7.10
CA THR A 664 -5.56 -51.74 7.86
C THR A 664 -6.66 -51.44 8.89
N LYS A 665 -7.64 -52.31 9.00
CA LYS A 665 -8.73 -52.17 9.98
C LYS A 665 -8.27 -52.64 11.36
N ILE A 666 -8.43 -51.79 12.38
CA ILE A 666 -8.18 -52.11 13.77
C ILE A 666 -9.53 -52.24 14.50
N LEU A 667 -9.72 -53.35 15.21
CA LEU A 667 -10.87 -53.53 16.09
C LEU A 667 -10.38 -53.37 17.53
N ASP A 668 -10.86 -52.34 18.20
CA ASP A 668 -10.72 -52.15 19.64
C ASP A 668 -12.00 -52.70 20.30
N LYS A 669 -11.86 -53.74 21.11
CA LYS A 669 -12.99 -54.45 21.74
C LYS A 669 -13.19 -54.02 23.19
#